data_ca08faaf32702ad1fd349cc7efdc40ca
#
_entry.id   ca08faaf32702ad1fd349cc7efdc40ca
#
_cell.length_a   1.000
_cell.length_b   1.000
_cell.length_c   1.000
_cell.angle_alpha   90.00
_cell.angle_beta   90.00
_cell.angle_gamma   90.00
#
_symmetry.space_group_name_H-M   'P 1'
#
loop_
_entity.id
_entity.type
_entity.pdbx_description
1 polymer ?
#
loop_
_entity_poly.entity_id
_entity_poly.type
_entity_poly.pdbx_seq_one_letter_code
_entity_poly.pdbx_strand_id
1 'polypeptide(L)'
;MTRRCSSFAIILTLTLGAGLALAQQSPAPQTDQPPPGKIIFSRDLNAPVEPQPTNPAAPPQSGSLAVTDAERSAIAFTAYDLDVHLTPASAAISVRASLTLRNDSAAPLTRLILQISSSLHWDAISTRTLPSGPTTPLPFAAHLIDTDADHTGRMTEAVVPLPQPLVPGASVTLTALYSGSIPPSAERLTRIGAPDDQALQSDWDSISPSLTALRGFGNVLWIPASSPPVFLGDGAKLFQSVGLARLRNSAATVRLRLAVEYTGDPPDAAFFCGLRQPLAAISDNANLPEAESPGVATALFDAQPLGFRSPSLFITDRPASQTGTPANPNLIAAVTDHYDALPAYAAAAALVEPLLTDWLGPQPLTSLTILDNPGQPFEDDALLVLPMRAVEPATLAPALAHSLAHAWIHSSRPWIDEGLAQFLSVLWTERTAGRAAALAELQDAARSLALAEPELPDSTLSPAGTSLATATTDVFYRTKAAAVWWMLRSIVGDDALKQALQTYRLDPRLDLDPIGLQRTLENSSHKDLRWFFDDWVYRDRGLPDLSIVSVTPSQLTSRTGLPAGWLVAVEIRNDGFAAAEVPVTVRSTSASETQRLRIPGRSSASTRIVFAGTPAEVQVNDGGVPETQSTTHTRQLLLPSH
;
A
#
# COMPACT_ATOMS: atom_id res chain seq x y z
N MET A 1 -10.86 -33.48 36.67
CA MET A 1 -12.02 -32.89 35.97
C MET A 1 -11.46 -31.82 35.07
N THR A 2 -11.27 -32.16 33.82
CA THR A 2 -10.62 -31.38 32.77
C THR A 2 -11.67 -30.55 32.06
N ARG A 3 -11.52 -29.23 32.07
CA ARG A 3 -12.21 -28.33 31.11
C ARG A 3 -11.18 -27.77 30.15
N ARG A 4 -11.30 -28.18 28.91
CA ARG A 4 -10.58 -27.58 27.77
C ARG A 4 -11.21 -26.21 27.45
N CYS A 5 -10.44 -25.15 27.57
CA CYS A 5 -10.75 -23.86 26.93
C CYS A 5 -10.16 -23.86 25.53
N SER A 6 -11.04 -23.73 24.54
CA SER A 6 -10.65 -23.51 23.15
C SER A 6 -10.22 -22.04 22.96
N SER A 7 -8.97 -21.84 22.64
CA SER A 7 -8.44 -20.53 22.30
C SER A 7 -8.88 -20.16 20.88
N PHE A 8 -9.69 -19.11 20.74
CA PHE A 8 -9.93 -18.44 19.46
C PHE A 8 -8.73 -17.53 19.19
N ALA A 9 -7.89 -17.91 18.28
CA ALA A 9 -6.88 -17.02 17.70
C ALA A 9 -7.55 -16.15 16.65
N ILE A 10 -7.72 -14.87 16.93
CA ILE A 10 -8.10 -13.87 15.92
C ILE A 10 -6.78 -13.38 15.31
N ILE A 11 -6.47 -13.92 14.15
CA ILE A 11 -5.39 -13.41 13.30
C ILE A 11 -5.97 -12.21 12.52
N LEU A 12 -5.47 -11.01 12.85
CA LEU A 12 -5.75 -9.79 12.10
C LEU A 12 -4.83 -9.77 10.88
N THR A 13 -5.13 -10.57 9.88
CA THR A 13 -4.50 -10.46 8.57
C THR A 13 -5.37 -9.55 7.71
N LEU A 14 -4.84 -8.40 7.34
CA LEU A 14 -5.30 -7.57 6.24
C LEU A 14 -5.03 -8.29 4.90
N THR A 15 -5.75 -9.38 4.67
CA THR A 15 -5.83 -10.02 3.37
C THR A 15 -7.29 -10.08 2.98
N LEU A 16 -7.66 -9.35 1.94
CA LEU A 16 -8.87 -9.67 1.16
C LEU A 16 -8.66 -11.06 0.54
N GLY A 17 -8.92 -12.10 1.32
CA GLY A 17 -8.95 -13.48 0.86
C GLY A 17 -10.37 -13.80 0.37
N ALA A 18 -10.52 -14.06 -0.92
CA ALA A 18 -11.71 -14.69 -1.46
C ALA A 18 -11.87 -16.07 -0.81
N GLY A 19 -12.85 -16.22 0.09
CA GLY A 19 -13.17 -17.48 0.74
C GLY A 19 -13.78 -18.47 -0.24
N LEU A 20 -13.04 -19.50 -0.62
CA LEU A 20 -13.58 -20.73 -1.20
C LEU A 20 -14.11 -21.59 -0.05
N ALA A 21 -15.42 -21.64 0.07
CA ALA A 21 -16.10 -22.58 0.97
C ALA A 21 -15.96 -24.01 0.46
N LEU A 22 -15.18 -24.82 1.16
CA LEU A 22 -15.21 -26.28 1.02
C LEU A 22 -16.43 -26.81 1.80
N ALA A 23 -17.43 -27.24 1.07
CA ALA A 23 -18.59 -27.93 1.62
C ALA A 23 -18.22 -29.33 2.10
N GLN A 24 -18.35 -29.60 3.39
CA GLN A 24 -18.43 -30.96 3.93
C GLN A 24 -19.78 -31.59 3.57
N GLN A 25 -19.75 -32.71 2.89
CA GLN A 25 -20.92 -33.53 2.59
C GLN A 25 -21.39 -34.24 3.86
N SER A 26 -22.63 -33.96 4.28
CA SER A 26 -23.45 -34.87 5.12
C SER A 26 -24.58 -35.46 4.27
N PRO A 27 -25.01 -36.69 4.52
CA PRO A 27 -25.89 -37.43 3.61
C PRO A 27 -27.31 -36.84 3.60
N ALA A 28 -27.89 -36.86 2.42
CA ALA A 28 -29.17 -36.28 2.08
C ALA A 28 -30.37 -37.03 2.72
N PRO A 29 -31.45 -36.30 3.05
CA PRO A 29 -32.81 -36.80 2.90
C PRO A 29 -33.39 -36.34 1.54
N GLN A 30 -34.15 -37.20 0.95
CA GLN A 30 -34.79 -37.06 -0.35
C GLN A 30 -35.83 -35.95 -0.41
N THR A 31 -35.88 -35.35 -1.62
CA THR A 31 -37.02 -34.73 -2.31
C THR A 31 -37.63 -33.48 -1.69
N ASP A 32 -37.20 -32.33 -2.28
CA ASP A 32 -38.15 -31.35 -2.82
C ASP A 32 -37.41 -30.60 -3.94
N GLN A 33 -37.88 -30.75 -5.16
CA GLN A 33 -37.40 -29.96 -6.30
C GLN A 33 -37.73 -28.50 -6.03
N PRO A 34 -36.77 -27.59 -6.14
CA PRO A 34 -37.09 -26.16 -6.12
C PRO A 34 -38.00 -25.84 -7.31
N PRO A 35 -38.95 -24.91 -7.13
CA PRO A 35 -39.79 -24.49 -8.23
C PRO A 35 -38.93 -23.97 -9.40
N PRO A 36 -39.38 -24.19 -10.66
CA PRO A 36 -38.59 -23.75 -11.81
C PRO A 36 -38.34 -22.27 -11.74
N GLY A 37 -37.07 -21.86 -11.76
CA GLY A 37 -36.64 -20.47 -11.74
C GLY A 37 -37.34 -19.69 -12.84
N LYS A 38 -37.89 -18.52 -12.50
CA LYS A 38 -38.53 -17.62 -13.45
C LYS A 38 -37.43 -17.09 -14.38
N ILE A 39 -37.45 -17.47 -15.67
CA ILE A 39 -36.57 -16.90 -16.67
C ILE A 39 -36.91 -15.42 -16.82
N ILE A 40 -36.02 -14.54 -16.37
CA ILE A 40 -36.20 -13.08 -16.43
C ILE A 40 -35.76 -12.53 -17.79
N PHE A 41 -34.97 -13.28 -18.55
CA PHE A 41 -34.53 -12.90 -19.88
C PHE A 41 -34.37 -14.13 -20.77
N SER A 42 -35.02 -14.18 -21.90
CA SER A 42 -34.70 -15.10 -22.99
C SER A 42 -34.57 -14.31 -24.29
N ARG A 43 -33.50 -14.45 -25.01
CA ARG A 43 -33.31 -13.87 -26.34
C ARG A 43 -33.32 -15.02 -27.35
N ASP A 44 -34.34 -15.06 -28.18
CA ASP A 44 -34.36 -15.94 -29.31
C ASP A 44 -33.46 -15.36 -30.43
N LEU A 45 -32.36 -16.01 -30.70
CA LEU A 45 -31.37 -15.58 -31.69
C LEU A 45 -31.86 -15.76 -33.15
N ASN A 46 -33.01 -16.46 -33.36
CA ASN A 46 -33.58 -16.72 -34.66
C ASN A 46 -34.90 -15.95 -34.93
N ALA A 47 -35.31 -15.07 -34.02
CA ALA A 47 -36.50 -14.25 -34.24
C ALA A 47 -36.20 -13.16 -35.30
N PRO A 48 -37.07 -12.92 -36.27
CA PRO A 48 -36.93 -11.82 -37.21
C PRO A 48 -36.91 -10.49 -36.44
N VAL A 49 -35.91 -9.64 -36.73
CA VAL A 49 -35.81 -8.31 -36.14
C VAL A 49 -36.99 -7.47 -36.67
N GLU A 50 -38.03 -7.26 -35.86
CA GLU A 50 -39.05 -6.25 -36.16
C GLU A 50 -38.36 -4.87 -36.20
N PRO A 51 -38.64 -4.04 -37.23
CA PRO A 51 -38.12 -2.68 -37.28
C PRO A 51 -38.72 -1.87 -36.12
N GLN A 52 -37.88 -1.40 -35.22
CA GLN A 52 -38.29 -0.48 -34.18
C GLN A 52 -38.88 0.79 -34.82
N PRO A 53 -40.01 1.31 -34.30
CA PRO A 53 -40.55 2.57 -34.77
C PRO A 53 -39.52 3.67 -34.53
N THR A 54 -39.14 4.37 -35.61
CA THR A 54 -38.27 5.54 -35.55
C THR A 54 -38.98 6.63 -34.77
N ASN A 55 -38.58 6.79 -33.51
CA ASN A 55 -38.96 7.97 -32.75
C ASN A 55 -38.41 9.20 -33.49
N PRO A 56 -39.22 10.29 -33.63
CA PRO A 56 -38.70 11.52 -34.21
C PRO A 56 -37.49 11.98 -33.41
N ALA A 57 -36.43 12.31 -34.15
CA ALA A 57 -35.14 12.73 -33.61
C ALA A 57 -35.35 13.75 -32.48
N ALA A 58 -34.96 13.37 -31.25
CA ALA A 58 -34.83 14.34 -30.18
C ALA A 58 -33.93 15.49 -30.66
N PRO A 59 -34.21 16.75 -30.29
CA PRO A 59 -33.32 17.86 -30.64
C PRO A 59 -31.88 17.52 -30.21
N PRO A 60 -30.88 17.95 -30.98
CA PRO A 60 -29.49 17.61 -30.67
C PRO A 60 -29.21 18.04 -29.23
N GLN A 61 -29.07 17.07 -28.34
CA GLN A 61 -28.54 17.28 -27.01
C GLN A 61 -27.16 17.90 -27.25
N SER A 62 -26.91 19.04 -26.66
CA SER A 62 -25.63 19.75 -26.61
C SER A 62 -24.53 18.71 -26.51
N GLY A 63 -23.65 18.63 -27.51
CA GLY A 63 -22.75 17.51 -27.71
C GLY A 63 -22.10 17.08 -26.40
N SER A 64 -22.32 15.84 -26.01
CA SER A 64 -21.62 15.27 -24.89
C SER A 64 -20.14 15.46 -25.20
N LEU A 65 -19.43 16.20 -24.35
CA LEU A 65 -17.98 16.37 -24.46
C LEU A 65 -17.37 14.99 -24.23
N ALA A 66 -17.21 14.21 -25.29
CA ALA A 66 -16.60 12.89 -25.19
C ALA A 66 -15.17 13.08 -24.69
N VAL A 67 -14.92 12.72 -23.44
CA VAL A 67 -13.59 12.72 -22.82
C VAL A 67 -13.04 11.31 -22.91
N THR A 68 -11.83 11.18 -23.39
CA THR A 68 -11.13 9.91 -23.51
C THR A 68 -10.31 9.60 -22.25
N ASP A 69 -10.05 8.32 -21.99
CA ASP A 69 -9.20 7.89 -20.87
C ASP A 69 -7.75 8.37 -21.04
N ALA A 70 -7.30 8.54 -22.28
CA ALA A 70 -6.00 9.14 -22.56
C ALA A 70 -5.93 10.60 -22.09
N GLU A 71 -6.99 11.40 -22.26
CA GLU A 71 -7.05 12.77 -21.76
C GLU A 71 -7.10 12.83 -20.23
N ARG A 72 -7.85 11.92 -19.58
CA ARG A 72 -7.88 11.79 -18.11
C ARG A 72 -6.53 11.37 -17.55
N SER A 73 -5.74 10.63 -18.30
CA SER A 73 -4.41 10.16 -17.90
C SER A 73 -3.28 11.10 -18.33
N ALA A 74 -3.58 12.20 -19.02
CA ALA A 74 -2.57 13.02 -19.67
C ALA A 74 -1.82 13.97 -18.72
N ILE A 75 -2.37 14.28 -17.54
CA ILE A 75 -1.80 15.26 -16.62
C ILE A 75 -1.31 14.61 -15.32
N ALA A 76 -0.22 15.19 -14.78
CA ALA A 76 0.21 14.95 -13.41
C ALA A 76 0.12 16.25 -12.61
N PHE A 77 -0.31 16.14 -11.37
CA PHE A 77 -0.27 17.25 -10.43
C PHE A 77 1.13 17.35 -9.83
N THR A 78 1.76 18.52 -9.92
CA THR A 78 3.10 18.77 -9.39
C THR A 78 3.10 19.66 -8.16
N ALA A 79 2.01 20.40 -7.92
CA ALA A 79 1.81 21.13 -6.68
C ALA A 79 0.32 21.33 -6.37
N TYR A 80 0.00 21.26 -5.09
CA TYR A 80 -1.27 21.63 -4.49
C TYR A 80 -1.03 22.68 -3.40
N ASP A 81 -1.59 23.87 -3.53
CA ASP A 81 -1.65 24.89 -2.49
C ASP A 81 -3.12 25.16 -2.17
N LEU A 82 -3.56 24.68 -1.00
CA LEU A 82 -4.97 24.55 -0.63
C LEU A 82 -5.33 25.52 0.50
N ASP A 83 -6.38 26.31 0.29
CA ASP A 83 -7.11 27.02 1.34
C ASP A 83 -8.45 26.29 1.55
N VAL A 84 -8.62 25.64 2.67
CA VAL A 84 -9.79 24.82 2.99
C VAL A 84 -10.55 25.42 4.15
N HIS A 85 -11.84 25.62 3.97
CA HIS A 85 -12.77 26.06 5.00
C HIS A 85 -13.83 24.98 5.22
N LEU A 86 -13.98 24.54 6.46
CA LEU A 86 -14.93 23.51 6.85
C LEU A 86 -15.98 24.09 7.80
N THR A 87 -17.23 23.67 7.59
CA THR A 87 -18.36 23.92 8.49
C THR A 87 -18.94 22.56 8.92
N PRO A 88 -18.35 21.89 9.93
CA PRO A 88 -18.71 20.54 10.32
C PRO A 88 -20.18 20.34 10.70
N ALA A 89 -20.84 21.37 11.24
CA ALA A 89 -22.27 21.33 11.61
C ALA A 89 -23.20 21.05 10.41
N SER A 90 -22.79 21.44 9.20
CA SER A 90 -23.54 21.21 7.95
C SER A 90 -22.84 20.23 6.99
N ALA A 91 -21.79 19.56 7.46
CA ALA A 91 -20.90 18.72 6.65
C ALA A 91 -20.33 19.45 5.42
N ALA A 92 -20.20 20.79 5.49
CA ALA A 92 -19.84 21.59 4.33
C ALA A 92 -18.33 21.82 4.24
N ILE A 93 -17.87 21.94 2.99
CA ILE A 93 -16.49 22.26 2.62
C ILE A 93 -16.49 23.32 1.52
N SER A 94 -15.56 24.26 1.61
CA SER A 94 -15.25 25.22 0.56
C SER A 94 -13.74 25.26 0.38
N VAL A 95 -13.27 25.16 -0.85
CA VAL A 95 -11.83 25.04 -1.17
C VAL A 95 -11.45 26.03 -2.25
N ARG A 96 -10.35 26.73 -2.00
CA ARG A 96 -9.58 27.42 -3.02
C ARG A 96 -8.28 26.68 -3.25
N ALA A 97 -8.15 26.01 -4.38
CA ALA A 97 -6.98 25.23 -4.74
C ALA A 97 -6.15 25.93 -5.82
N SER A 98 -4.88 26.21 -5.56
CA SER A 98 -3.90 26.54 -6.60
C SER A 98 -3.19 25.25 -7.00
N LEU A 99 -3.44 24.83 -8.25
CA LEU A 99 -3.02 23.53 -8.79
C LEU A 99 -1.98 23.76 -9.88
N THR A 100 -0.80 23.17 -9.75
CA THR A 100 0.18 23.14 -10.85
C THR A 100 0.13 21.76 -11.51
N LEU A 101 -0.18 21.77 -12.81
CA LEU A 101 -0.41 20.59 -13.63
C LEU A 101 0.66 20.53 -14.72
N ARG A 102 1.22 19.35 -14.95
CA ARG A 102 2.17 19.08 -16.03
C ARG A 102 1.54 18.14 -17.06
N ASN A 103 1.78 18.41 -18.34
CA ASN A 103 1.41 17.50 -19.42
C ASN A 103 2.42 16.36 -19.51
N ASP A 104 2.03 15.17 -19.06
CA ASP A 104 2.86 13.95 -19.14
C ASP A 104 2.56 13.10 -20.39
N SER A 105 1.65 13.56 -21.26
CA SER A 105 1.36 12.89 -22.53
C SER A 105 2.36 13.25 -23.62
N ALA A 106 2.37 12.47 -24.70
CA ALA A 106 3.23 12.72 -25.86
C ALA A 106 2.68 13.81 -26.82
N ALA A 107 1.45 14.32 -26.59
CA ALA A 107 0.78 15.27 -27.47
C ALA A 107 0.43 16.59 -26.72
N PRO A 108 0.32 17.73 -27.42
CA PRO A 108 -0.17 18.95 -26.84
C PRO A 108 -1.64 18.81 -26.39
N LEU A 109 -1.96 19.29 -25.18
CA LEU A 109 -3.31 19.29 -24.62
C LEU A 109 -4.01 20.60 -24.91
N THR A 110 -5.17 20.54 -25.54
CA THR A 110 -6.04 21.72 -25.80
C THR A 110 -7.07 21.93 -24.69
N ARG A 111 -7.26 20.94 -23.83
CA ARG A 111 -8.15 20.99 -22.67
C ARG A 111 -7.59 20.16 -21.52
N LEU A 112 -7.98 20.47 -20.30
CA LEU A 112 -7.65 19.74 -19.09
C LEU A 112 -8.91 19.10 -18.52
N ILE A 113 -8.75 17.94 -17.91
CA ILE A 113 -9.81 17.19 -17.24
C ILE A 113 -9.54 17.21 -15.75
N LEU A 114 -10.48 17.73 -14.97
CA LEU A 114 -10.40 17.80 -13.51
C LEU A 114 -11.63 17.12 -12.90
N GLN A 115 -11.43 16.38 -11.82
CA GLN A 115 -12.48 15.59 -11.17
C GLN A 115 -12.47 15.85 -9.67
N ILE A 116 -13.64 15.94 -9.08
CA ILE A 116 -13.90 15.98 -7.63
C ILE A 116 -15.10 15.06 -7.30
N SER A 117 -15.34 14.77 -6.02
CA SER A 117 -16.53 14.03 -5.58
C SER A 117 -17.81 14.59 -6.20
N SER A 118 -18.77 13.73 -6.50
CA SER A 118 -20.10 14.20 -7.01
C SER A 118 -20.88 14.99 -5.97
N SER A 119 -20.52 14.92 -4.70
CA SER A 119 -21.09 15.74 -3.62
C SER A 119 -20.57 17.18 -3.61
N LEU A 120 -19.59 17.50 -4.48
CA LEU A 120 -19.00 18.80 -4.66
C LEU A 120 -19.30 19.37 -6.06
N HIS A 121 -19.27 20.70 -6.17
CA HIS A 121 -19.46 21.39 -7.45
C HIS A 121 -18.33 22.40 -7.67
N TRP A 122 -17.99 22.61 -8.95
CA TRP A 122 -17.01 23.60 -9.37
C TRP A 122 -17.68 24.97 -9.42
N ASP A 123 -17.17 25.94 -8.64
CA ASP A 123 -17.67 27.30 -8.58
C ASP A 123 -16.98 28.18 -9.65
N ALA A 124 -15.65 28.06 -9.76
CA ALA A 124 -14.87 28.81 -10.75
C ALA A 124 -13.51 28.15 -11.02
N ILE A 125 -13.04 28.26 -12.24
CA ILE A 125 -11.68 27.89 -12.63
C ILE A 125 -11.05 29.06 -13.35
N SER A 126 -9.80 29.40 -13.01
CA SER A 126 -9.07 30.52 -13.58
C SER A 126 -7.59 30.22 -13.71
N THR A 127 -6.89 30.98 -14.52
CA THR A 127 -5.44 30.88 -14.68
C THR A 127 -4.77 32.24 -14.51
N ARG A 128 -3.48 32.24 -14.21
CA ARG A 128 -2.62 33.45 -14.25
C ARG A 128 -1.52 33.25 -15.27
N THR A 129 -1.40 34.19 -16.17
CA THR A 129 -0.33 34.16 -17.16
C THR A 129 1.03 34.55 -16.57
N LEU A 130 1.03 35.36 -15.51
CA LEU A 130 2.23 35.80 -14.76
C LEU A 130 1.96 35.72 -13.25
N PRO A 131 2.96 35.44 -12.39
CA PRO A 131 2.77 35.35 -10.95
C PRO A 131 2.07 36.54 -10.30
N SER A 132 2.32 37.78 -10.82
CA SER A 132 1.71 39.04 -10.36
C SER A 132 0.66 39.58 -11.32
N GLY A 133 0.28 38.82 -12.36
CA GLY A 133 -0.69 39.23 -13.39
C GLY A 133 -2.14 39.07 -12.95
N PRO A 134 -3.09 39.65 -13.71
CA PRO A 134 -4.51 39.45 -13.46
C PRO A 134 -4.90 38.00 -13.62
N THR A 135 -5.87 37.56 -12.83
CA THR A 135 -6.49 36.23 -12.92
C THR A 135 -7.47 36.26 -14.10
N THR A 136 -7.34 35.32 -15.01
CA THR A 136 -8.23 35.18 -16.17
C THR A 136 -9.17 34.00 -15.93
N PRO A 137 -10.49 34.18 -15.85
CA PRO A 137 -11.45 33.11 -15.79
C PRO A 137 -11.33 32.19 -17.02
N LEU A 138 -11.41 30.88 -16.78
CA LEU A 138 -11.48 29.87 -17.83
C LEU A 138 -12.91 29.32 -17.89
N PRO A 139 -13.53 29.27 -19.08
CA PRO A 139 -14.79 28.56 -19.23
C PRO A 139 -14.56 27.07 -19.01
N PHE A 140 -15.54 26.39 -18.42
CA PHE A 140 -15.51 24.93 -18.30
C PHE A 140 -16.93 24.38 -18.44
N ALA A 141 -17.03 23.11 -18.82
CA ALA A 141 -18.26 22.35 -18.78
C ALA A 141 -18.12 21.23 -17.76
N ALA A 142 -19.06 21.12 -16.82
CA ALA A 142 -19.07 20.09 -15.81
C ALA A 142 -20.19 19.08 -16.08
N HIS A 143 -19.90 17.79 -15.83
CA HIS A 143 -20.85 16.69 -15.91
C HIS A 143 -20.50 15.60 -14.91
N LEU A 144 -21.46 14.71 -14.63
CA LEU A 144 -21.25 13.55 -13.76
C LEU A 144 -20.72 12.37 -14.57
N ILE A 145 -19.77 11.66 -13.99
CA ILE A 145 -19.29 10.37 -14.49
C ILE A 145 -19.46 9.31 -13.40
N ASP A 146 -19.85 8.10 -13.79
CA ASP A 146 -19.93 6.96 -12.88
C ASP A 146 -18.55 6.36 -12.68
N THR A 147 -18.14 6.17 -11.41
CA THR A 147 -16.86 5.56 -11.03
C THR A 147 -16.85 5.21 -9.55
N ASP A 148 -16.19 4.13 -9.17
CA ASP A 148 -16.02 3.72 -7.77
C ASP A 148 -14.76 4.31 -7.10
N ALA A 149 -14.07 5.22 -7.79
CA ALA A 149 -12.96 5.96 -7.19
C ALA A 149 -13.39 6.96 -6.11
N ASP A 150 -14.70 7.25 -6.02
CA ASP A 150 -15.34 8.05 -4.97
C ASP A 150 -16.45 7.26 -4.26
N HIS A 151 -16.67 7.51 -2.97
CA HIS A 151 -17.63 6.79 -2.13
C HIS A 151 -19.10 6.96 -2.56
N THR A 152 -19.41 8.02 -3.30
CA THR A 152 -20.75 8.23 -3.89
C THR A 152 -20.99 7.38 -5.14
N GLY A 153 -19.95 6.69 -5.65
CA GLY A 153 -20.00 5.98 -6.92
C GLY A 153 -19.97 6.88 -8.16
N ARG A 154 -19.72 8.19 -7.99
CA ARG A 154 -19.70 9.19 -9.06
C ARG A 154 -18.70 10.29 -8.78
N MET A 155 -18.26 10.97 -9.84
CA MET A 155 -17.45 12.19 -9.76
C MET A 155 -18.05 13.30 -10.63
N THR A 156 -17.84 14.56 -10.23
CA THR A 156 -18.09 15.75 -11.05
C THR A 156 -16.83 16.04 -11.85
N GLU A 157 -16.90 15.81 -13.16
CA GLU A 157 -15.79 16.04 -14.11
C GLU A 157 -15.97 17.40 -14.78
N ALA A 158 -14.95 18.25 -14.69
CA ALA A 158 -14.84 19.54 -15.41
C ALA A 158 -13.90 19.41 -16.60
N VAL A 159 -14.36 19.78 -17.77
CA VAL A 159 -13.58 19.90 -19.01
C VAL A 159 -13.23 21.37 -19.21
N VAL A 160 -11.96 21.71 -19.13
CA VAL A 160 -11.43 23.08 -19.11
C VAL A 160 -10.64 23.33 -20.39
N PRO A 161 -11.19 24.01 -21.42
CA PRO A 161 -10.44 24.41 -22.60
C PRO A 161 -9.30 25.36 -22.23
N LEU A 162 -8.14 25.12 -22.80
CA LEU A 162 -6.97 26.00 -22.61
C LEU A 162 -6.90 27.08 -23.71
N PRO A 163 -6.57 28.33 -23.36
CA PRO A 163 -6.37 29.40 -24.35
C PRO A 163 -5.25 29.11 -25.37
N GLN A 164 -4.25 28.35 -24.93
CA GLN A 164 -3.13 27.87 -25.74
C GLN A 164 -2.87 26.39 -25.40
N PRO A 165 -2.51 25.56 -26.39
CA PRO A 165 -2.18 24.16 -26.14
C PRO A 165 -0.99 24.01 -25.18
N LEU A 166 -1.13 23.16 -24.18
CA LEU A 166 -0.07 22.78 -23.23
C LEU A 166 0.78 21.69 -23.87
N VAL A 167 1.99 22.03 -24.29
CA VAL A 167 2.91 21.09 -24.95
C VAL A 167 3.43 20.03 -23.95
N PRO A 168 3.89 18.86 -24.43
CA PRO A 168 4.47 17.82 -23.59
C PRO A 168 5.55 18.35 -22.66
N GLY A 169 5.51 17.96 -21.38
CA GLY A 169 6.43 18.39 -20.34
C GLY A 169 6.20 19.79 -19.77
N ALA A 170 5.38 20.62 -20.42
CA ALA A 170 5.05 21.95 -19.91
C ALA A 170 4.06 21.89 -18.75
N SER A 171 4.10 22.92 -17.91
CA SER A 171 3.21 23.07 -16.76
C SER A 171 2.32 24.29 -16.86
N VAL A 172 1.14 24.23 -16.26
CA VAL A 172 0.20 25.33 -16.09
C VAL A 172 -0.28 25.39 -14.65
N THR A 173 -0.48 26.61 -14.13
CA THR A 173 -1.06 26.79 -12.80
C THR A 173 -2.49 27.32 -12.94
N LEU A 174 -3.43 26.60 -12.32
CA LEU A 174 -4.84 26.95 -12.24
C LEU A 174 -5.21 27.32 -10.79
N THR A 175 -6.16 28.23 -10.65
CA THR A 175 -6.88 28.42 -9.38
C THR A 175 -8.29 27.88 -9.57
N ALA A 176 -8.66 26.86 -8.82
CA ALA A 176 -9.99 26.26 -8.80
C ALA A 176 -10.69 26.63 -7.49
N LEU A 177 -11.96 27.03 -7.58
CA LEU A 177 -12.87 27.20 -6.45
C LEU A 177 -13.92 26.11 -6.58
N TYR A 178 -14.18 25.40 -5.50
CA TYR A 178 -15.22 24.39 -5.43
C TYR A 178 -15.74 24.25 -4.01
N SER A 179 -16.99 23.84 -3.88
CA SER A 179 -17.66 23.73 -2.59
C SER A 179 -18.73 22.63 -2.63
N GLY A 180 -19.29 22.31 -1.48
CA GLY A 180 -20.35 21.34 -1.33
C GLY A 180 -20.43 20.77 0.08
N SER A 181 -20.98 19.55 0.21
CA SER A 181 -21.07 18.86 1.48
C SER A 181 -20.65 17.41 1.33
N ILE A 182 -19.96 16.87 2.34
CA ILE A 182 -19.49 15.49 2.35
C ILE A 182 -20.13 14.76 3.54
N PRO A 183 -21.39 14.28 3.37
CA PRO A 183 -22.01 13.38 4.34
C PRO A 183 -21.46 11.95 4.19
N PRO A 184 -21.64 11.05 5.17
CA PRO A 184 -21.36 9.64 4.99
C PRO A 184 -22.06 9.08 3.75
N SER A 185 -21.35 8.30 2.95
CA SER A 185 -21.90 7.61 1.78
C SER A 185 -21.28 6.24 1.60
N ALA A 186 -22.11 5.25 1.30
CA ALA A 186 -21.69 3.90 0.97
C ALA A 186 -22.30 3.43 -0.36
N GLU A 187 -22.76 4.35 -1.20
CA GLU A 187 -23.54 4.06 -2.40
C GLU A 187 -22.79 3.14 -3.37
N ARG A 188 -21.47 3.30 -3.53
CA ARG A 188 -20.66 2.43 -4.40
C ARG A 188 -20.66 0.98 -3.94
N LEU A 189 -20.69 0.71 -2.62
CA LEU A 189 -20.68 -0.63 -2.05
C LEU A 189 -22.07 -1.26 -2.05
N THR A 190 -23.11 -0.50 -1.68
CA THR A 190 -24.49 -0.98 -1.71
C THR A 190 -24.94 -1.30 -3.13
N ARG A 191 -24.46 -0.56 -4.14
CA ARG A 191 -24.70 -0.84 -5.56
C ARG A 191 -24.19 -2.22 -6.00
N ILE A 192 -23.13 -2.73 -5.42
CA ILE A 192 -22.59 -4.09 -5.69
C ILE A 192 -23.16 -5.15 -4.75
N GLY A 193 -24.10 -4.79 -3.88
CA GLY A 193 -24.84 -5.72 -3.03
C GLY A 193 -24.29 -5.88 -1.61
N ALA A 194 -23.37 -5.02 -1.15
CA ALA A 194 -22.95 -5.02 0.25
C ALA A 194 -24.12 -4.58 1.15
N PRO A 195 -24.35 -5.23 2.31
CA PRO A 195 -25.31 -4.76 3.32
C PRO A 195 -24.94 -3.36 3.81
N ASP A 196 -25.94 -2.50 4.05
CA ASP A 196 -25.75 -1.08 4.38
C ASP A 196 -24.85 -0.86 5.62
N ASP A 197 -25.02 -1.68 6.65
CA ASP A 197 -24.23 -1.62 7.88
C ASP A 197 -22.76 -1.94 7.64
N GLN A 198 -22.46 -2.91 6.78
CA GLN A 198 -21.09 -3.26 6.40
C GLN A 198 -20.48 -2.22 5.44
N ALA A 199 -21.29 -1.72 4.50
CA ALA A 199 -20.87 -0.71 3.56
C ALA A 199 -20.47 0.59 4.29
N LEU A 200 -21.24 1.04 5.27
CA LEU A 200 -20.95 2.23 6.07
C LEU A 200 -19.71 2.06 6.97
N GLN A 201 -19.37 0.83 7.40
CA GLN A 201 -18.11 0.58 8.11
C GLN A 201 -16.88 0.65 7.19
N SER A 202 -17.05 0.50 5.89
CA SER A 202 -15.96 0.54 4.91
C SER A 202 -15.79 1.94 4.29
N ASP A 203 -16.91 2.62 4.02
CA ASP A 203 -16.97 3.96 3.42
C ASP A 203 -17.45 5.01 4.44
N TRP A 204 -16.64 5.25 5.45
CA TRP A 204 -16.95 6.12 6.58
C TRP A 204 -16.43 7.57 6.44
N ASP A 205 -15.97 7.98 5.26
CA ASP A 205 -15.52 9.36 5.04
C ASP A 205 -16.68 10.34 5.17
N SER A 206 -16.48 11.39 5.95
CA SER A 206 -17.47 12.45 6.14
C SER A 206 -16.86 13.65 6.87
N ILE A 207 -17.59 14.76 6.83
CA ILE A 207 -17.31 15.94 7.66
C ILE A 207 -18.35 15.97 8.76
N SER A 208 -17.93 15.93 10.05
CA SER A 208 -18.80 16.05 11.20
C SER A 208 -18.12 16.77 12.36
N PRO A 209 -18.85 17.29 13.36
CA PRO A 209 -18.28 18.00 14.50
C PRO A 209 -17.31 17.15 15.33
N SER A 210 -17.61 15.87 15.57
CA SER A 210 -16.77 14.98 16.38
C SER A 210 -15.57 14.42 15.65
N LEU A 211 -15.73 14.14 14.34
CA LEU A 211 -14.67 13.60 13.50
C LEU A 211 -14.90 13.98 12.04
N THR A 212 -13.99 14.75 11.47
CA THR A 212 -13.87 14.86 10.02
C THR A 212 -12.86 13.85 9.55
N ALA A 213 -13.23 13.07 8.52
CA ALA A 213 -12.38 12.04 7.95
C ALA A 213 -12.51 12.05 6.43
N LEU A 214 -11.42 12.37 5.72
CA LEU A 214 -11.35 12.47 4.27
C LEU A 214 -10.08 11.75 3.82
N ARG A 215 -10.20 10.48 3.38
CA ARG A 215 -9.05 9.64 3.01
C ARG A 215 -8.51 9.91 1.60
N GLY A 216 -9.21 10.69 0.80
CA GLY A 216 -8.77 11.06 -0.55
C GLY A 216 -9.17 10.06 -1.64
N PHE A 217 -8.50 10.15 -2.79
CA PHE A 217 -8.80 9.35 -3.98
C PHE A 217 -8.85 7.84 -3.69
N GLY A 218 -9.94 7.23 -4.13
CA GLY A 218 -10.27 5.83 -3.80
C GLY A 218 -11.26 5.69 -2.64
N ASN A 219 -11.54 6.80 -1.90
CA ASN A 219 -12.54 6.89 -0.83
C ASN A 219 -13.44 8.12 -1.08
N VAL A 220 -13.03 9.31 -0.68
CA VAL A 220 -13.73 10.56 -1.03
C VAL A 220 -12.78 11.51 -1.77
N LEU A 221 -13.16 11.92 -2.97
CA LEU A 221 -12.33 12.80 -3.79
C LEU A 221 -12.58 14.28 -3.45
N TRP A 222 -12.02 14.72 -2.34
CA TRP A 222 -12.16 16.10 -1.86
C TRP A 222 -11.10 17.06 -2.42
N ILE A 223 -10.03 16.54 -3.03
CA ILE A 223 -8.99 17.30 -3.76
C ILE A 223 -9.05 16.92 -5.23
N PRO A 224 -8.86 17.87 -6.17
CA PRO A 224 -8.92 17.58 -7.59
C PRO A 224 -7.94 16.49 -8.05
N ALA A 225 -8.46 15.57 -8.86
CA ALA A 225 -7.71 14.51 -9.52
C ALA A 225 -8.04 14.46 -11.02
N SER A 226 -7.39 13.56 -11.74
CA SER A 226 -7.71 13.21 -13.13
C SER A 226 -7.37 11.75 -13.36
N SER A 227 -8.38 10.90 -13.58
CA SER A 227 -8.22 9.46 -13.70
C SER A 227 -9.33 8.86 -14.57
N PRO A 228 -9.05 7.81 -15.36
CA PRO A 228 -10.10 7.01 -15.99
C PRO A 228 -11.12 6.49 -14.98
N PRO A 229 -12.40 6.32 -15.35
CA PRO A 229 -13.38 5.66 -14.50
C PRO A 229 -12.98 4.23 -14.18
N VAL A 230 -13.21 3.83 -12.93
CA VAL A 230 -12.96 2.47 -12.45
C VAL A 230 -14.14 1.96 -11.64
N PHE A 231 -14.36 0.65 -11.67
CA PHE A 231 -15.49 0.03 -10.99
C PHE A 231 -15.01 -1.15 -10.13
N LEU A 232 -15.63 -1.32 -8.96
CA LEU A 232 -15.35 -2.44 -8.06
C LEU A 232 -15.58 -3.80 -8.72
N GLY A 233 -16.58 -3.88 -9.62
CA GLY A 233 -16.84 -5.09 -10.42
C GLY A 233 -15.73 -5.47 -11.40
N ASP A 234 -14.77 -4.57 -11.67
CA ASP A 234 -13.62 -4.81 -12.55
C ASP A 234 -12.42 -5.44 -11.81
N GLY A 235 -12.64 -6.07 -10.68
CA GLY A 235 -11.60 -6.72 -9.89
C GLY A 235 -10.67 -5.71 -9.19
N ALA A 236 -9.34 -5.96 -9.23
CA ALA A 236 -8.36 -5.12 -8.52
C ALA A 236 -8.06 -3.76 -9.17
N LYS A 237 -8.77 -3.38 -10.24
CA LYS A 237 -8.49 -2.13 -10.98
C LYS A 237 -8.62 -0.87 -10.14
N LEU A 238 -9.54 -0.83 -9.17
CA LEU A 238 -9.64 0.32 -8.27
C LEU A 238 -8.35 0.53 -7.48
N PHE A 239 -7.83 -0.54 -6.86
CA PHE A 239 -6.58 -0.47 -6.08
C PHE A 239 -5.39 -0.10 -6.98
N GLN A 240 -5.33 -0.66 -8.17
CA GLN A 240 -4.31 -0.30 -9.16
C GLN A 240 -4.42 1.18 -9.57
N SER A 241 -5.61 1.69 -9.78
CA SER A 241 -5.85 3.10 -10.13
C SER A 241 -5.44 4.04 -9.00
N VAL A 242 -5.76 3.68 -7.74
CA VAL A 242 -5.30 4.42 -6.55
C VAL A 242 -3.77 4.44 -6.47
N GLY A 243 -3.13 3.29 -6.64
CA GLY A 243 -1.67 3.19 -6.64
C GLY A 243 -1.02 3.99 -7.78
N LEU A 244 -1.60 3.96 -8.98
CA LEU A 244 -1.13 4.77 -10.13
C LEU A 244 -1.27 6.27 -9.85
N ALA A 245 -2.37 6.71 -9.25
CA ALA A 245 -2.56 8.11 -8.87
C ALA A 245 -1.53 8.55 -7.81
N ARG A 246 -1.30 7.73 -6.79
CA ARG A 246 -0.27 7.97 -5.77
C ARG A 246 1.13 8.07 -6.39
N LEU A 247 1.50 7.13 -7.25
CA LEU A 247 2.80 7.12 -7.91
C LEU A 247 3.00 8.36 -8.79
N ARG A 248 2.00 8.70 -9.62
CA ARG A 248 2.06 9.84 -10.55
C ARG A 248 2.25 11.17 -9.82
N ASN A 249 1.59 11.32 -8.66
CA ASN A 249 1.61 12.55 -7.89
C ASN A 249 2.63 12.52 -6.73
N SER A 250 3.42 11.45 -6.59
CA SER A 250 4.33 11.27 -5.44
C SER A 250 5.38 12.38 -5.28
N ALA A 251 5.81 12.97 -6.39
CA ALA A 251 6.74 14.10 -6.40
C ALA A 251 6.06 15.47 -6.23
N ALA A 252 4.71 15.50 -6.11
CA ALA A 252 3.99 16.75 -5.93
C ALA A 252 4.31 17.38 -4.57
N THR A 253 4.35 18.72 -4.54
CA THR A 253 4.38 19.46 -3.28
C THR A 253 2.96 19.77 -2.85
N VAL A 254 2.66 19.53 -1.58
CA VAL A 254 1.35 19.82 -0.99
C VAL A 254 1.49 20.78 0.19
N ARG A 255 0.61 21.78 0.23
CA ARG A 255 0.48 22.76 1.33
C ARG A 255 -0.99 22.93 1.66
N LEU A 256 -1.33 23.08 2.95
CA LEU A 256 -2.71 23.29 3.39
C LEU A 256 -2.80 24.43 4.41
N ARG A 257 -3.70 25.35 4.15
CA ARG A 257 -4.25 26.30 5.14
C ARG A 257 -5.66 25.86 5.44
N LEU A 258 -5.91 25.55 6.70
CA LEU A 258 -7.18 24.99 7.17
C LEU A 258 -7.85 26.00 8.10
N ALA A 259 -9.15 26.23 7.89
CA ALA A 259 -10.05 26.92 8.79
C ALA A 259 -11.26 26.03 9.08
N VAL A 260 -11.61 25.84 10.34
CA VAL A 260 -12.71 24.98 10.80
C VAL A 260 -13.63 25.80 11.69
N GLU A 261 -14.89 25.93 11.27
CA GLU A 261 -15.93 26.52 12.11
C GLU A 261 -16.35 25.55 13.20
N TYR A 262 -16.56 26.06 14.39
CA TYR A 262 -17.05 25.27 15.53
C TYR A 262 -18.03 26.07 16.38
N THR A 263 -18.79 25.36 17.23
CA THR A 263 -19.65 25.95 18.26
C THR A 263 -19.35 25.22 19.58
N GLY A 264 -19.09 25.97 20.66
CA GLY A 264 -18.64 25.41 21.91
C GLY A 264 -17.11 25.25 21.95
N ASP A 265 -16.63 24.05 22.31
CA ASP A 265 -15.20 23.80 22.40
C ASP A 265 -14.55 23.68 21.00
N PRO A 266 -13.38 24.28 20.78
CA PRO A 266 -12.68 24.16 19.52
C PRO A 266 -12.16 22.74 19.31
N PRO A 267 -12.07 22.24 18.05
CA PRO A 267 -11.42 20.97 17.76
C PRO A 267 -9.93 21.01 18.16
N ASP A 268 -9.40 19.87 18.66
CA ASP A 268 -8.03 19.78 19.21
C ASP A 268 -6.96 19.84 18.13
N ALA A 269 -7.09 19.00 17.10
CA ALA A 269 -6.04 18.85 16.11
C ALA A 269 -6.58 18.46 14.73
N ALA A 270 -5.80 18.82 13.71
CA ALA A 270 -5.93 18.31 12.37
C ALA A 270 -4.73 17.41 12.01
N PHE A 271 -4.98 16.40 11.19
CA PHE A 271 -3.99 15.51 10.59
C PHE A 271 -4.10 15.62 9.09
N PHE A 272 -3.03 16.01 8.44
CA PHE A 272 -3.00 16.13 6.99
C PHE A 272 -1.79 15.34 6.44
N CYS A 273 -2.05 14.37 5.58
CA CYS A 273 -1.01 13.48 5.06
C CYS A 273 -0.16 12.86 6.20
N GLY A 274 -0.82 12.34 7.24
CA GLY A 274 -0.17 11.74 8.41
C GLY A 274 0.40 12.71 9.45
N LEU A 275 0.61 13.99 9.11
CA LEU A 275 1.17 14.98 10.02
C LEU A 275 0.11 15.63 10.90
N ARG A 276 0.37 15.72 12.21
CA ARG A 276 -0.49 16.38 13.19
C ARG A 276 -0.13 17.86 13.35
N GLN A 277 -1.14 18.72 13.34
CA GLN A 277 -1.04 20.13 13.77
C GLN A 277 -2.16 20.45 14.77
N PRO A 278 -1.85 21.15 15.87
CA PRO A 278 -2.90 21.66 16.77
C PRO A 278 -3.73 22.72 16.03
N LEU A 279 -5.01 22.77 16.34
CA LEU A 279 -5.91 23.81 15.85
C LEU A 279 -5.92 25.00 16.82
N ALA A 280 -5.53 26.16 16.31
CA ALA A 280 -5.52 27.40 17.08
C ALA A 280 -6.86 28.14 16.90
N ALA A 281 -7.62 28.28 17.99
CA ALA A 281 -8.86 29.02 17.97
C ALA A 281 -8.59 30.54 17.80
N ILE A 282 -9.31 31.16 16.85
CA ILE A 282 -9.39 32.59 16.68
C ILE A 282 -10.70 33.02 17.30
N SER A 283 -10.67 33.49 18.58
CA SER A 283 -11.86 33.97 19.27
C SER A 283 -11.90 35.48 19.25
N ASP A 284 -12.87 36.05 18.53
CA ASP A 284 -13.14 37.50 18.57
C ASP A 284 -14.25 37.89 19.56
N ASN A 285 -14.89 36.94 20.26
CA ASN A 285 -16.08 37.20 21.08
C ASN A 285 -15.91 36.92 22.57
N ALA A 286 -15.24 37.84 23.29
CA ALA A 286 -15.13 37.77 24.76
C ALA A 286 -16.46 37.93 25.54
N ASN A 287 -17.60 38.09 24.86
CA ASN A 287 -18.85 38.51 25.50
C ASN A 287 -20.03 37.51 25.35
N LEU A 288 -19.82 36.34 24.72
CA LEU A 288 -20.86 35.29 24.59
C LEU A 288 -20.61 34.17 25.62
N PRO A 289 -21.67 33.48 26.08
CA PRO A 289 -21.50 32.24 26.86
C PRO A 289 -20.63 31.25 26.11
N GLU A 290 -19.66 30.69 26.77
CA GLU A 290 -18.62 29.81 26.20
C GLU A 290 -19.21 28.61 25.42
N ALA A 291 -20.36 28.06 25.88
CA ALA A 291 -21.03 26.92 25.32
C ALA A 291 -21.79 27.18 23.97
N GLU A 292 -22.03 28.44 23.60
CA GLU A 292 -22.78 28.82 22.39
C GLU A 292 -21.99 29.74 21.45
N SER A 293 -20.72 30.01 21.77
CA SER A 293 -19.89 30.92 20.99
C SER A 293 -19.45 30.28 19.69
N PRO A 294 -19.86 30.80 18.52
CA PRO A 294 -19.25 30.37 17.25
C PRO A 294 -17.81 30.84 17.18
N GLY A 295 -16.94 29.99 16.67
CA GLY A 295 -15.52 30.30 16.51
C GLY A 295 -14.95 29.69 15.25
N VAL A 296 -13.71 30.08 14.92
CA VAL A 296 -12.93 29.49 13.84
C VAL A 296 -11.60 29.04 14.42
N ALA A 297 -11.26 27.78 14.20
CA ALA A 297 -9.95 27.24 14.53
C ALA A 297 -9.14 27.04 13.24
N THR A 298 -7.84 27.34 13.31
CA THR A 298 -6.97 27.30 12.13
C THR A 298 -5.74 26.43 12.33
N ALA A 299 -5.29 25.81 11.27
CA ALA A 299 -4.00 25.11 11.20
C ALA A 299 -3.29 25.41 9.88
N LEU A 300 -1.95 25.42 9.93
CA LEU A 300 -1.09 25.57 8.77
C LEU A 300 -0.21 24.34 8.64
N PHE A 301 -0.27 23.69 7.49
CA PHE A 301 0.66 22.65 7.07
C PHE A 301 1.55 23.25 5.97
N ASP A 302 2.83 23.38 6.28
CA ASP A 302 3.82 23.90 5.35
C ASP A 302 3.99 23.01 4.13
N ALA A 303 4.57 23.56 3.06
CA ALA A 303 4.80 22.84 1.84
C ALA A 303 5.73 21.64 2.06
N GLN A 304 5.25 20.46 1.70
CA GLN A 304 5.96 19.19 1.85
C GLN A 304 5.76 18.29 0.63
N PRO A 305 6.66 17.34 0.35
CA PRO A 305 6.42 16.30 -0.64
C PRO A 305 5.21 15.44 -0.27
N LEU A 306 4.36 15.14 -1.26
CA LEU A 306 3.19 14.27 -1.03
C LEU A 306 3.61 12.82 -0.72
N GLY A 307 4.65 12.31 -1.41
CA GLY A 307 5.03 10.91 -1.29
C GLY A 307 4.02 9.96 -1.97
N PHE A 308 4.15 8.67 -1.72
CA PHE A 308 3.25 7.66 -2.28
C PHE A 308 1.97 7.55 -1.45
N ARG A 309 1.17 8.60 -1.43
CA ARG A 309 -0.09 8.65 -0.67
C ARG A 309 -1.18 9.42 -1.40
N SER A 310 -2.42 9.24 -0.94
CA SER A 310 -3.52 10.15 -1.29
C SER A 310 -3.60 11.23 -0.21
N PRO A 311 -3.82 12.50 -0.56
CA PRO A 311 -3.98 13.54 0.46
C PRO A 311 -5.15 13.20 1.38
N SER A 312 -4.87 12.87 2.63
CA SER A 312 -5.84 12.59 3.68
C SER A 312 -5.98 13.78 4.63
N LEU A 313 -7.19 14.00 5.18
CA LEU A 313 -7.44 15.01 6.20
C LEU A 313 -8.34 14.43 7.29
N PHE A 314 -7.87 14.48 8.53
CA PHE A 314 -8.65 14.13 9.71
C PHE A 314 -8.67 15.33 10.68
N ILE A 315 -9.82 15.55 11.34
CA ILE A 315 -9.98 16.56 12.37
C ILE A 315 -10.74 15.93 13.51
N THR A 316 -10.28 16.14 14.73
CA THR A 316 -10.91 15.59 15.93
C THR A 316 -11.07 16.66 17.00
N ASP A 317 -12.15 16.55 17.78
CA ASP A 317 -12.40 17.33 18.99
C ASP A 317 -11.72 16.74 20.23
N ARG A 318 -11.21 15.51 20.14
CA ARG A 318 -10.60 14.79 21.26
C ARG A 318 -9.09 15.04 21.34
N PRO A 319 -8.56 15.35 22.54
CA PRO A 319 -7.13 15.48 22.75
C PRO A 319 -6.42 14.14 22.65
N ALA A 320 -5.17 14.15 22.17
CA ALA A 320 -4.35 12.96 22.15
C ALA A 320 -3.79 12.64 23.54
N SER A 321 -3.96 11.39 23.96
CA SER A 321 -3.31 10.82 25.14
C SER A 321 -1.96 10.22 24.75
N GLN A 322 -0.89 10.61 25.45
CA GLN A 322 0.45 10.07 25.20
C GLN A 322 0.65 8.79 26.00
N THR A 323 1.21 7.78 25.35
CA THR A 323 1.64 6.54 25.99
C THR A 323 2.87 5.97 25.26
N GLY A 324 3.54 4.99 25.85
CA GLY A 324 4.72 4.40 25.23
C GLY A 324 5.49 3.50 26.18
N THR A 325 6.78 3.45 25.97
CA THR A 325 7.71 2.59 26.70
C THR A 325 8.54 3.42 27.69
N PRO A 326 9.24 2.80 28.65
CA PRO A 326 10.16 3.53 29.53
C PRO A 326 11.28 4.28 28.79
N ALA A 327 11.71 3.77 27.63
CA ALA A 327 12.74 4.43 26.81
C ALA A 327 12.17 5.56 25.96
N ASN A 328 10.96 5.37 25.43
CA ASN A 328 10.24 6.34 24.59
C ASN A 328 8.80 6.54 25.12
N PRO A 329 8.62 7.38 26.17
CA PRO A 329 7.33 7.50 26.87
C PRO A 329 6.22 8.12 26.00
N ASN A 330 6.57 8.83 24.94
CA ASN A 330 5.64 9.47 24.01
C ASN A 330 5.61 8.76 22.64
N LEU A 331 5.91 7.47 22.61
CA LEU A 331 6.01 6.70 21.35
C LEU A 331 4.67 6.61 20.62
N ILE A 332 3.56 6.59 21.35
CA ILE A 332 2.20 6.52 20.81
C ILE A 332 1.40 7.73 21.30
N ALA A 333 0.77 8.43 20.37
CA ALA A 333 -0.24 9.45 20.62
C ALA A 333 -1.62 8.89 20.23
N ALA A 334 -2.46 8.55 21.19
CA ALA A 334 -3.77 7.95 20.96
C ALA A 334 -4.89 8.99 21.15
N VAL A 335 -5.73 9.15 20.13
CA VAL A 335 -6.97 9.93 20.16
C VAL A 335 -8.12 8.97 20.33
N THR A 336 -8.59 8.79 21.58
CA THR A 336 -9.56 7.73 21.91
C THR A 336 -10.37 8.08 23.15
N ASP A 337 -11.58 7.53 23.22
CA ASP A 337 -12.38 7.46 24.45
C ASP A 337 -12.19 6.12 25.19
N HIS A 338 -11.50 5.15 24.56
CA HIS A 338 -11.19 3.85 25.14
C HIS A 338 -9.85 3.90 25.89
N TYR A 339 -9.78 4.69 26.96
CA TYR A 339 -8.56 4.84 27.76
C TYR A 339 -8.07 3.54 28.40
N ASP A 340 -8.96 2.57 28.59
CA ASP A 340 -8.65 1.23 29.08
C ASP A 340 -7.80 0.41 28.08
N ALA A 341 -7.78 0.77 26.81
CA ALA A 341 -6.94 0.15 25.79
C ALA A 341 -5.46 0.62 25.85
N LEU A 342 -5.19 1.84 26.34
CA LEU A 342 -3.85 2.44 26.30
C LEU A 342 -2.75 1.56 26.94
N PRO A 343 -2.96 0.93 28.11
CA PRO A 343 -1.95 0.06 28.70
C PRO A 343 -1.59 -1.15 27.81
N ALA A 344 -2.55 -1.70 27.06
CA ALA A 344 -2.31 -2.82 26.16
C ALA A 344 -1.42 -2.40 24.97
N TYR A 345 -1.68 -1.22 24.39
CA TYR A 345 -0.86 -0.66 23.32
C TYR A 345 0.55 -0.29 23.79
N ALA A 346 0.69 0.31 24.97
CA ALA A 346 1.98 0.60 25.58
C ALA A 346 2.80 -0.69 25.84
N ALA A 347 2.15 -1.71 26.40
CA ALA A 347 2.80 -2.99 26.64
C ALA A 347 3.19 -3.71 25.34
N ALA A 348 2.35 -3.65 24.30
CA ALA A 348 2.68 -4.20 22.98
C ALA A 348 3.84 -3.44 22.33
N ALA A 349 3.87 -2.11 22.42
CA ALA A 349 5.00 -1.30 21.97
C ALA A 349 6.29 -1.67 22.70
N ALA A 350 6.24 -1.91 24.02
CA ALA A 350 7.41 -2.35 24.79
C ALA A 350 7.93 -3.74 24.37
N LEU A 351 7.07 -4.61 23.85
CA LEU A 351 7.53 -5.88 23.26
C LEU A 351 8.26 -5.66 21.93
N VAL A 352 7.80 -4.72 21.10
CA VAL A 352 8.29 -4.49 19.73
C VAL A 352 9.52 -3.58 19.70
N GLU A 353 9.58 -2.55 20.53
CA GLU A 353 10.64 -1.53 20.55
C GLU A 353 12.07 -2.09 20.52
N PRO A 354 12.42 -3.17 21.26
CA PRO A 354 13.77 -3.73 21.20
C PRO A 354 14.16 -4.26 19.81
N LEU A 355 13.19 -4.69 18.99
CA LEU A 355 13.43 -5.08 17.60
C LEU A 355 13.73 -3.83 16.74
N LEU A 356 12.89 -2.81 16.84
CA LEU A 356 13.04 -1.58 16.05
C LEU A 356 14.33 -0.84 16.42
N THR A 357 14.65 -0.77 17.71
CA THR A 357 15.90 -0.17 18.20
C THR A 357 17.14 -0.90 17.68
N ASP A 358 17.11 -2.22 17.67
CA ASP A 358 18.23 -3.05 17.17
C ASP A 358 18.45 -2.85 15.66
N TRP A 359 17.37 -2.75 14.89
CA TRP A 359 17.44 -2.64 13.43
C TRP A 359 17.58 -1.21 12.94
N LEU A 360 16.85 -0.28 13.52
CA LEU A 360 16.71 1.09 13.02
C LEU A 360 17.39 2.14 13.92
N GLY A 361 17.86 1.75 15.11
CA GLY A 361 18.49 2.66 16.06
C GLY A 361 17.57 3.09 17.21
N PRO A 362 18.13 3.72 18.26
CA PRO A 362 17.48 3.84 19.57
C PRO A 362 16.33 4.83 19.65
N GLN A 363 16.23 5.78 18.72
CA GLN A 363 15.22 6.83 18.79
C GLN A 363 14.33 6.84 17.57
N PRO A 364 12.98 6.88 17.74
CA PRO A 364 12.06 7.13 16.65
C PRO A 364 12.24 8.56 16.09
N LEU A 365 11.85 8.77 14.84
CA LEU A 365 11.83 10.09 14.20
C LEU A 365 10.57 10.87 14.59
N THR A 366 9.48 10.15 14.84
CA THR A 366 8.19 10.70 15.25
C THR A 366 7.47 9.73 16.19
N SER A 367 6.33 10.12 16.74
CA SER A 367 5.41 9.21 17.43
C SER A 367 4.42 8.60 16.44
N LEU A 368 4.02 7.35 16.68
CA LEU A 368 2.85 6.76 16.01
C LEU A 368 1.59 7.44 16.56
N THR A 369 0.77 8.02 15.69
CA THR A 369 -0.55 8.50 16.07
C THR A 369 -1.59 7.43 15.80
N ILE A 370 -2.44 7.13 16.81
CA ILE A 370 -3.58 6.23 16.65
C ILE A 370 -4.86 7.04 16.82
N LEU A 371 -5.67 7.07 15.77
CA LEU A 371 -7.00 7.69 15.77
C LEU A 371 -8.05 6.57 15.89
N ASP A 372 -8.73 6.55 17.04
CA ASP A 372 -9.75 5.53 17.33
C ASP A 372 -11.03 5.80 16.52
N ASN A 373 -11.31 4.90 15.59
CA ASN A 373 -12.48 4.96 14.73
C ASN A 373 -13.03 3.55 14.47
N PRO A 374 -14.35 3.33 14.57
CA PRO A 374 -14.96 2.01 14.38
C PRO A 374 -14.92 1.47 12.94
N GLY A 375 -14.52 2.28 11.97
CA GLY A 375 -14.45 1.89 10.57
C GLY A 375 -13.33 0.91 10.22
N GLN A 376 -13.16 0.64 8.94
CA GLN A 376 -12.05 -0.18 8.45
C GLN A 376 -10.70 0.49 8.74
N PRO A 377 -9.67 -0.28 9.10
CA PRO A 377 -8.34 0.28 9.35
C PRO A 377 -7.81 1.06 8.14
N PHE A 378 -7.17 2.19 8.42
CA PHE A 378 -6.49 3.02 7.45
C PHE A 378 -5.15 3.47 8.00
N GLU A 379 -4.12 3.47 7.16
CA GLU A 379 -2.76 3.86 7.51
C GLU A 379 -2.27 4.93 6.53
N ASP A 380 -1.65 5.97 7.08
CA ASP A 380 -1.04 7.05 6.31
C ASP A 380 0.22 7.50 7.06
N ASP A 381 1.35 6.88 6.71
CA ASP A 381 2.63 7.06 7.40
C ASP A 381 2.51 6.70 8.91
N ALA A 382 2.93 7.58 9.79
CA ALA A 382 2.82 7.39 11.24
C ALA A 382 1.41 7.70 11.81
N LEU A 383 0.38 7.77 10.98
CA LEU A 383 -1.03 7.84 11.38
C LEU A 383 -1.72 6.51 11.12
N LEU A 384 -2.25 5.90 12.16
CA LEU A 384 -3.04 4.68 12.11
C LEU A 384 -4.46 4.95 12.59
N VAL A 385 -5.45 4.73 11.74
CA VAL A 385 -6.88 4.86 12.07
C VAL A 385 -7.45 3.46 12.22
N LEU A 386 -7.95 3.11 13.39
CA LEU A 386 -8.52 1.78 13.66
C LEU A 386 -9.38 1.80 14.93
N PRO A 387 -10.30 0.83 15.13
CA PRO A 387 -11.00 0.68 16.40
C PRO A 387 -10.05 0.19 17.50
N MET A 388 -9.81 1.05 18.51
CA MET A 388 -8.99 0.67 19.67
C MET A 388 -9.77 -0.23 20.62
N ARG A 389 -9.11 -1.27 21.11
CA ARG A 389 -9.68 -2.23 22.07
C ARG A 389 -8.61 -2.69 23.06
N ALA A 390 -9.00 -2.93 24.29
CA ALA A 390 -8.16 -3.60 25.28
C ALA A 390 -8.05 -5.09 24.93
N VAL A 391 -6.92 -5.49 24.36
CA VAL A 391 -6.60 -6.88 24.02
C VAL A 391 -5.22 -7.25 24.54
N GLU A 392 -4.90 -8.53 24.56
CA GLU A 392 -3.59 -9.01 25.01
C GLU A 392 -2.46 -8.38 24.19
N PRO A 393 -1.43 -7.80 24.83
CA PRO A 393 -0.33 -7.12 24.13
C PRO A 393 0.36 -7.97 23.06
N ALA A 394 0.53 -9.27 23.31
CA ALA A 394 1.13 -10.19 22.35
C ALA A 394 0.31 -10.37 21.06
N THR A 395 -1.01 -10.10 21.12
CA THR A 395 -1.90 -10.14 19.95
C THR A 395 -1.77 -8.87 19.11
N LEU A 396 -1.50 -7.72 19.75
CA LEU A 396 -1.28 -6.44 19.07
C LEU A 396 0.13 -6.33 18.46
N ALA A 397 1.12 -6.94 19.10
CA ALA A 397 2.53 -6.74 18.77
C ALA A 397 2.89 -7.00 17.30
N PRO A 398 2.39 -8.02 16.59
CA PRO A 398 2.70 -8.23 15.17
C PRO A 398 2.25 -7.05 14.28
N ALA A 399 1.02 -6.56 14.45
CA ALA A 399 0.51 -5.40 13.72
C ALA A 399 1.27 -4.12 14.11
N LEU A 400 1.56 -3.92 15.40
CA LEU A 400 2.35 -2.78 15.87
C LEU A 400 3.80 -2.84 15.40
N ALA A 401 4.39 -4.01 15.14
CA ALA A 401 5.73 -4.09 14.56
C ALA A 401 5.80 -3.45 13.17
N HIS A 402 4.74 -3.59 12.37
CA HIS A 402 4.58 -2.90 11.11
C HIS A 402 4.38 -1.40 11.31
N SER A 403 3.30 -1.00 12.00
CA SER A 403 2.92 0.42 12.09
C SER A 403 3.93 1.28 12.87
N LEU A 404 4.58 0.74 13.91
CA LEU A 404 5.64 1.45 14.62
C LEU A 404 6.90 1.64 13.77
N ALA A 405 7.14 0.82 12.74
CA ALA A 405 8.28 1.03 11.84
C ALA A 405 8.22 2.41 11.18
N HIS A 406 7.03 2.91 10.84
CA HIS A 406 6.83 4.24 10.28
C HIS A 406 7.19 5.38 11.25
N ALA A 407 7.23 5.12 12.57
CA ALA A 407 7.76 6.08 13.52
C ALA A 407 9.30 6.16 13.50
N TRP A 408 9.99 5.13 13.03
CA TRP A 408 11.46 5.06 12.94
C TRP A 408 12.02 5.42 11.58
N ILE A 409 11.33 5.09 10.50
CA ILE A 409 11.80 5.31 9.13
C ILE A 409 10.64 5.77 8.25
N HIS A 410 10.95 6.68 7.36
CA HIS A 410 10.04 7.16 6.33
C HIS A 410 10.77 7.20 4.98
N SER A 411 10.08 6.81 3.91
CA SER A 411 10.58 6.89 2.54
C SER A 411 9.47 7.30 1.58
N SER A 412 9.81 8.10 0.59
CA SER A 412 8.90 8.41 -0.51
C SER A 412 8.65 7.22 -1.45
N ARG A 413 9.39 6.12 -1.26
CA ARG A 413 9.35 4.91 -2.09
C ARG A 413 8.59 3.82 -1.37
N PRO A 414 7.43 3.40 -1.89
CA PRO A 414 6.56 2.45 -1.19
C PRO A 414 7.22 1.10 -0.88
N TRP A 415 8.09 0.60 -1.75
CA TRP A 415 8.78 -0.67 -1.50
C TRP A 415 9.83 -0.59 -0.36
N ILE A 416 10.35 0.62 -0.08
CA ILE A 416 11.21 0.86 1.09
C ILE A 416 10.33 1.06 2.31
N ASP A 417 9.39 1.98 2.26
CA ASP A 417 8.52 2.36 3.36
C ASP A 417 7.68 1.17 3.87
N GLU A 418 6.73 0.73 3.08
CA GLU A 418 5.82 -0.37 3.39
C GLU A 418 6.49 -1.74 3.38
N GLY A 419 7.43 -1.95 2.44
CA GLY A 419 8.14 -3.21 2.33
C GLY A 419 9.06 -3.48 3.51
N LEU A 420 9.72 -2.44 4.04
CA LEU A 420 10.54 -2.56 5.25
C LEU A 420 9.67 -2.74 6.50
N ALA A 421 8.56 -2.02 6.62
CA ALA A 421 7.61 -2.21 7.71
C ALA A 421 7.08 -3.65 7.75
N GLN A 422 6.71 -4.22 6.60
CA GLN A 422 6.31 -5.62 6.50
C GLN A 422 7.46 -6.59 6.82
N PHE A 423 8.67 -6.32 6.37
CA PHE A 423 9.86 -7.11 6.72
C PHE A 423 10.12 -7.13 8.23
N LEU A 424 9.96 -5.98 8.91
CA LEU A 424 10.11 -5.90 10.36
C LEU A 424 9.01 -6.70 11.10
N SER A 425 7.79 -6.77 10.55
CA SER A 425 6.75 -7.68 11.06
C SER A 425 7.16 -9.15 10.92
N VAL A 426 7.74 -9.55 9.80
CA VAL A 426 8.28 -10.91 9.60
C VAL A 426 9.45 -11.19 10.56
N LEU A 427 10.33 -10.21 10.81
CA LEU A 427 11.39 -10.33 11.82
C LEU A 427 10.84 -10.47 13.23
N TRP A 428 9.73 -9.82 13.54
CA TRP A 428 9.02 -10.02 14.81
C TRP A 428 8.58 -11.48 14.94
N THR A 429 7.99 -12.05 13.90
CA THR A 429 7.62 -13.47 13.85
C THR A 429 8.85 -14.38 14.03
N GLU A 430 9.97 -14.07 13.36
CA GLU A 430 11.22 -14.82 13.55
C GLU A 430 11.70 -14.79 15.00
N ARG A 431 11.67 -13.63 15.63
CA ARG A 431 12.14 -13.42 17.02
C ARG A 431 11.27 -14.16 18.05
N THR A 432 9.97 -14.20 17.82
CA THR A 432 9.00 -14.74 18.80
C THR A 432 8.63 -16.20 18.58
N ALA A 433 8.55 -16.63 17.33
CA ALA A 433 8.12 -17.98 16.93
C ALA A 433 9.20 -18.78 16.17
N GLY A 434 10.36 -18.16 15.92
CA GLY A 434 11.51 -18.78 15.27
C GLY A 434 11.49 -18.67 13.74
N ARG A 435 12.67 -18.94 13.12
CA ARG A 435 12.89 -18.80 11.68
C ARG A 435 11.91 -19.60 10.83
N ALA A 436 11.53 -20.80 11.27
CA ALA A 436 10.58 -21.64 10.52
C ALA A 436 9.21 -20.99 10.38
N ALA A 437 8.73 -20.29 11.41
CA ALA A 437 7.46 -19.57 11.37
C ALA A 437 7.54 -18.36 10.42
N ALA A 438 8.62 -17.60 10.46
CA ALA A 438 8.85 -16.47 9.54
C ALA A 438 8.94 -16.92 8.07
N LEU A 439 9.63 -18.04 7.81
CA LEU A 439 9.68 -18.62 6.46
C LEU A 439 8.33 -19.12 5.98
N ALA A 440 7.50 -19.70 6.86
CA ALA A 440 6.15 -20.12 6.52
C ALA A 440 5.27 -18.90 6.15
N GLU A 441 5.39 -17.80 6.87
CA GLU A 441 4.70 -16.53 6.55
C GLU A 441 5.11 -16.01 5.16
N LEU A 442 6.41 -15.99 4.86
CA LEU A 442 6.91 -15.59 3.54
C LEU A 442 6.45 -16.54 2.42
N GLN A 443 6.40 -17.85 2.67
CA GLN A 443 5.91 -18.84 1.69
C GLN A 443 4.42 -18.69 1.41
N ASP A 444 3.61 -18.41 2.42
CA ASP A 444 2.18 -18.15 2.23
C ASP A 444 1.96 -16.88 1.41
N ALA A 445 2.73 -15.83 1.68
CA ALA A 445 2.73 -14.60 0.92
C ALA A 445 3.21 -14.80 -0.54
N ALA A 446 4.20 -15.66 -0.76
CA ALA A 446 4.75 -15.96 -2.09
C ALA A 446 3.71 -16.57 -3.05
N ARG A 447 2.68 -17.25 -2.56
CA ARG A 447 1.59 -17.77 -3.40
C ARG A 447 0.80 -16.64 -4.06
N SER A 448 0.47 -15.60 -3.31
CA SER A 448 -0.21 -14.41 -3.84
C SER A 448 0.67 -13.69 -4.85
N LEU A 449 1.97 -13.62 -4.59
CA LEU A 449 2.94 -13.02 -5.49
C LEU A 449 3.05 -13.80 -6.81
N ALA A 450 3.16 -15.13 -6.75
CA ALA A 450 3.23 -15.98 -7.95
C ALA A 450 1.99 -15.85 -8.85
N LEU A 451 0.80 -15.60 -8.24
CA LEU A 451 -0.43 -15.34 -8.99
C LEU A 451 -0.51 -13.93 -9.59
N ALA A 452 0.16 -12.97 -8.96
CA ALA A 452 0.16 -11.57 -9.40
C ALA A 452 1.23 -11.27 -10.45
N GLU A 453 2.30 -12.08 -10.52
CA GLU A 453 3.35 -11.92 -11.52
C GLU A 453 2.77 -12.14 -12.93
N PRO A 454 3.08 -11.26 -13.89
CA PRO A 454 2.58 -11.43 -15.25
C PRO A 454 3.15 -12.70 -15.88
N GLU A 455 2.33 -13.41 -16.66
CA GLU A 455 2.81 -14.49 -17.50
C GLU A 455 3.84 -13.95 -18.49
N LEU A 456 5.03 -14.53 -18.47
CA LEU A 456 6.10 -14.13 -19.37
C LEU A 456 5.81 -14.70 -20.76
N PRO A 457 5.82 -13.88 -21.81
CA PRO A 457 5.72 -14.42 -23.17
C PRO A 457 6.91 -15.36 -23.43
N ASP A 458 6.69 -16.44 -24.16
CA ASP A 458 7.70 -17.44 -24.57
C ASP A 458 8.91 -16.85 -25.33
N SER A 459 8.98 -15.56 -25.46
CA SER A 459 10.03 -14.87 -26.19
C SER A 459 11.29 -14.67 -25.32
N THR A 460 12.44 -14.78 -25.97
CA THR A 460 13.78 -14.50 -25.44
C THR A 460 13.98 -13.04 -25.00
N LEU A 461 12.97 -12.19 -25.10
CA LEU A 461 13.00 -10.81 -24.66
C LEU A 461 12.80 -10.77 -23.15
N SER A 462 13.66 -10.03 -22.45
CA SER A 462 13.51 -9.75 -21.02
C SER A 462 12.12 -9.16 -20.76
N PRO A 463 11.35 -9.69 -19.81
CA PRO A 463 10.03 -9.15 -19.50
C PRO A 463 10.19 -7.70 -19.06
N ALA A 464 9.40 -6.82 -19.64
CA ALA A 464 9.20 -5.48 -19.15
C ALA A 464 8.10 -5.52 -18.07
N GLY A 465 8.43 -6.07 -16.90
CA GLY A 465 7.54 -6.03 -15.75
C GLY A 465 7.55 -4.65 -15.08
N THR A 466 6.64 -4.48 -14.13
CA THR A 466 6.61 -3.29 -13.28
C THR A 466 7.73 -3.37 -12.26
N SER A 467 8.69 -2.45 -12.30
CA SER A 467 9.76 -2.41 -11.29
C SER A 467 9.19 -2.21 -9.89
N LEU A 468 9.89 -2.70 -8.88
CA LEU A 468 9.48 -2.50 -7.48
C LEU A 468 9.50 -0.99 -7.11
N ALA A 469 10.41 -0.24 -7.73
CA ALA A 469 10.51 1.21 -7.56
C ALA A 469 9.27 1.97 -8.11
N THR A 470 8.49 1.37 -8.99
CA THR A 470 7.28 1.94 -9.60
C THR A 470 6.03 1.08 -9.34
N ALA A 471 6.12 0.15 -8.38
CA ALA A 471 5.00 -0.73 -8.02
C ALA A 471 3.82 0.06 -7.45
N THR A 472 2.62 -0.29 -7.87
CA THR A 472 1.38 0.42 -7.53
C THR A 472 0.41 -0.40 -6.70
N THR A 473 0.64 -1.71 -6.56
CA THR A 473 -0.20 -2.62 -5.78
C THR A 473 0.55 -3.18 -4.58
N ASP A 474 -0.15 -3.39 -3.48
CA ASP A 474 0.38 -3.86 -2.21
C ASP A 474 1.09 -5.22 -2.31
N VAL A 475 0.61 -6.11 -3.18
CA VAL A 475 1.28 -7.39 -3.43
C VAL A 475 2.74 -7.22 -3.87
N PHE A 476 3.05 -6.12 -4.59
CA PHE A 476 4.41 -5.81 -5.01
C PHE A 476 5.14 -4.96 -3.97
N TYR A 477 4.66 -3.76 -3.65
CA TYR A 477 5.43 -2.84 -2.80
C TYR A 477 5.46 -3.26 -1.32
N ARG A 478 4.56 -4.14 -0.86
CA ARG A 478 4.53 -4.69 0.50
C ARG A 478 5.02 -6.15 0.52
N THR A 479 4.35 -7.06 -0.19
CA THR A 479 4.63 -8.51 -0.11
C THR A 479 5.93 -8.90 -0.82
N LYS A 480 6.10 -8.52 -2.10
CA LYS A 480 7.36 -8.79 -2.82
C LYS A 480 8.53 -8.06 -2.19
N ALA A 481 8.31 -6.82 -1.76
CA ALA A 481 9.33 -6.02 -1.10
C ALA A 481 9.80 -6.64 0.21
N ALA A 482 8.92 -7.19 1.05
CA ALA A 482 9.32 -7.90 2.27
C ALA A 482 10.23 -9.11 1.96
N ALA A 483 9.92 -9.88 0.92
CA ALA A 483 10.78 -10.97 0.45
C ALA A 483 12.13 -10.44 -0.09
N VAL A 484 12.14 -9.30 -0.79
CA VAL A 484 13.38 -8.63 -1.24
C VAL A 484 14.23 -8.22 -0.06
N TRP A 485 13.65 -7.64 1.00
CA TRP A 485 14.38 -7.30 2.23
C TRP A 485 14.93 -8.53 2.94
N TRP A 486 14.18 -9.63 2.98
CA TRP A 486 14.64 -10.90 3.54
C TRP A 486 15.81 -11.50 2.74
N MET A 487 15.75 -11.44 1.42
CA MET A 487 16.85 -11.86 0.56
C MET A 487 18.09 -10.97 0.73
N LEU A 488 17.92 -9.65 0.77
CA LEU A 488 19.03 -8.70 1.05
C LEU A 488 19.70 -9.03 2.38
N ARG A 489 18.93 -9.21 3.46
CA ARG A 489 19.43 -9.67 4.75
C ARG A 489 20.28 -10.93 4.62
N SER A 490 19.78 -11.91 3.87
CA SER A 490 20.47 -13.19 3.67
C SER A 490 21.75 -13.04 2.86
N ILE A 491 21.84 -12.06 1.96
CA ILE A 491 23.01 -11.78 1.13
C ILE A 491 24.05 -10.96 1.90
N VAL A 492 23.65 -9.85 2.53
CA VAL A 492 24.59 -8.90 3.15
C VAL A 492 24.91 -9.22 4.61
N GLY A 493 24.01 -9.92 5.31
CA GLY A 493 24.08 -10.20 6.75
C GLY A 493 23.40 -9.13 7.60
N ASP A 494 23.02 -9.49 8.83
CA ASP A 494 22.26 -8.64 9.74
C ASP A 494 22.99 -7.33 10.05
N ASP A 495 24.29 -7.39 10.42
CA ASP A 495 25.03 -6.20 10.86
C ASP A 495 25.18 -5.16 9.75
N ALA A 496 25.50 -5.60 8.53
CA ALA A 496 25.63 -4.69 7.38
C ALA A 496 24.28 -4.07 7.00
N LEU A 497 23.18 -4.86 7.06
CA LEU A 497 21.84 -4.36 6.78
C LEU A 497 21.40 -3.33 7.82
N LYS A 498 21.55 -3.63 9.11
CA LYS A 498 21.25 -2.70 10.22
C LYS A 498 22.01 -1.39 10.06
N GLN A 499 23.32 -1.45 9.81
CA GLN A 499 24.15 -0.26 9.60
C GLN A 499 23.65 0.57 8.42
N ALA A 500 23.29 -0.06 7.31
CA ALA A 500 22.75 0.62 6.14
C ALA A 500 21.42 1.31 6.44
N LEU A 501 20.50 0.62 7.11
CA LEU A 501 19.18 1.17 7.48
C LEU A 501 19.31 2.36 8.45
N GLN A 502 20.15 2.24 9.47
CA GLN A 502 20.42 3.32 10.42
C GLN A 502 21.05 4.55 9.76
N THR A 503 21.88 4.35 8.74
CA THR A 503 22.46 5.45 7.95
C THR A 503 21.39 6.08 7.04
N TYR A 504 20.63 5.25 6.33
CA TYR A 504 19.65 5.69 5.34
C TYR A 504 18.54 6.54 5.96
N ARG A 505 17.96 6.10 7.09
CA ARG A 505 16.84 6.79 7.74
C ARG A 505 17.17 8.20 8.25
N LEU A 506 18.46 8.50 8.49
CA LEU A 506 18.91 9.78 9.04
C LEU A 506 19.33 10.79 7.96
N ASP A 507 19.44 10.37 6.70
CA ASP A 507 19.82 11.25 5.58
C ASP A 507 18.77 11.23 4.47
N PRO A 508 17.80 12.18 4.48
CA PRO A 508 16.76 12.25 3.45
C PRO A 508 17.28 12.41 2.01
N ARG A 509 18.54 12.84 1.83
CA ARG A 509 19.14 12.96 0.50
C ARG A 509 19.35 11.57 -0.15
N LEU A 510 19.53 10.52 0.67
CA LEU A 510 19.64 9.15 0.17
C LEU A 510 18.32 8.64 -0.40
N ASP A 511 17.18 9.11 0.12
CA ASP A 511 15.87 8.76 -0.42
C ASP A 511 15.59 9.45 -1.76
N LEU A 512 16.11 10.66 -1.97
CA LEU A 512 16.00 11.39 -3.25
C LEU A 512 16.87 10.77 -4.35
N ASP A 513 17.95 10.06 -4.00
CA ASP A 513 18.82 9.41 -4.97
C ASP A 513 18.27 8.03 -5.36
N PRO A 514 17.99 7.77 -6.66
CA PRO A 514 17.46 6.49 -7.12
C PRO A 514 18.26 5.25 -6.68
N ILE A 515 19.56 5.37 -6.52
CA ILE A 515 20.45 4.29 -6.11
C ILE A 515 21.05 4.50 -4.70
N GLY A 516 20.51 5.47 -3.92
CA GLY A 516 21.05 5.84 -2.61
C GLY A 516 21.08 4.68 -1.62
N LEU A 517 19.99 3.91 -1.54
CA LEU A 517 19.92 2.72 -0.68
C LEU A 517 20.89 1.62 -1.14
N GLN A 518 20.97 1.34 -2.45
CA GLN A 518 21.90 0.35 -2.99
C GLN A 518 23.34 0.69 -2.61
N ARG A 519 23.77 1.94 -2.83
CA ARG A 519 25.13 2.38 -2.46
C ARG A 519 25.39 2.27 -0.97
N THR A 520 24.41 2.60 -0.15
CA THR A 520 24.54 2.47 1.31
C THR A 520 24.73 1.02 1.73
N LEU A 521 23.99 0.09 1.14
CA LEU A 521 24.12 -1.36 1.36
C LEU A 521 25.45 -1.92 0.83
N GLU A 522 25.88 -1.50 -0.36
CA GLU A 522 27.18 -1.89 -0.93
C GLU A 522 28.35 -1.41 -0.06
N ASN A 523 28.25 -0.18 0.47
CA ASN A 523 29.27 0.38 1.36
C ASN A 523 29.35 -0.37 2.70
N SER A 524 28.22 -0.71 3.31
CA SER A 524 28.19 -1.41 4.61
C SER A 524 28.56 -2.89 4.49
N SER A 525 28.21 -3.54 3.39
CA SER A 525 28.44 -4.99 3.19
C SER A 525 29.72 -5.33 2.43
N HIS A 526 30.34 -4.35 1.75
CA HIS A 526 31.45 -4.54 0.81
C HIS A 526 31.16 -5.57 -0.30
N LYS A 527 29.87 -5.69 -0.71
CA LYS A 527 29.40 -6.60 -1.77
C LYS A 527 28.88 -5.81 -2.96
N ASP A 528 29.08 -6.32 -4.17
CA ASP A 528 28.42 -5.81 -5.39
C ASP A 528 26.99 -6.34 -5.44
N LEU A 529 26.01 -5.44 -5.27
CA LEU A 529 24.59 -5.73 -5.26
C LEU A 529 23.88 -5.30 -6.55
N ARG A 530 24.60 -4.80 -7.57
CA ARG A 530 24.00 -4.33 -8.83
C ARG A 530 23.12 -5.37 -9.49
N TRP A 531 23.58 -6.64 -9.54
CA TRP A 531 22.82 -7.75 -10.10
C TRP A 531 21.46 -7.96 -9.39
N PHE A 532 21.47 -7.82 -8.06
CA PHE A 532 20.28 -8.02 -7.25
C PHE A 532 19.27 -6.88 -7.45
N PHE A 533 19.74 -5.64 -7.35
CA PHE A 533 18.88 -4.47 -7.55
C PHE A 533 18.37 -4.38 -8.99
N ASP A 534 19.17 -4.75 -10.00
CA ASP A 534 18.73 -4.78 -11.39
C ASP A 534 17.58 -5.79 -11.60
N ASP A 535 17.70 -6.99 -11.03
CA ASP A 535 16.71 -8.06 -11.25
C ASP A 535 15.44 -7.91 -10.38
N TRP A 536 15.56 -7.40 -9.15
CA TRP A 536 14.49 -7.43 -8.17
C TRP A 536 13.85 -6.07 -7.86
N VAL A 537 14.54 -4.97 -8.12
CA VAL A 537 14.10 -3.61 -7.74
C VAL A 537 13.87 -2.72 -8.94
N TYR A 538 14.87 -2.55 -9.82
CA TYR A 538 14.80 -1.58 -10.91
C TYR A 538 14.10 -2.12 -12.16
N ARG A 539 14.24 -3.41 -12.41
CA ARG A 539 13.50 -4.11 -13.45
C ARG A 539 12.72 -5.24 -12.79
N ASP A 540 11.52 -5.46 -13.21
CA ASP A 540 10.82 -6.66 -12.80
C ASP A 540 11.18 -7.78 -13.77
N ARG A 541 11.96 -8.76 -13.29
CA ARG A 541 12.26 -9.98 -14.03
C ARG A 541 11.41 -11.15 -13.59
N GLY A 542 10.31 -10.88 -12.89
CA GLY A 542 9.44 -11.92 -12.33
C GLY A 542 10.11 -12.67 -11.18
N LEU A 543 9.84 -13.95 -11.09
CA LEU A 543 10.37 -14.84 -10.08
C LEU A 543 11.35 -15.87 -10.70
N PRO A 544 12.28 -16.42 -9.92
CA PRO A 544 13.04 -17.60 -10.31
C PRO A 544 12.14 -18.84 -10.35
N ASP A 545 12.59 -19.85 -11.08
CA ASP A 545 11.99 -21.19 -11.14
C ASP A 545 13.12 -22.20 -11.04
N LEU A 546 13.38 -22.67 -9.82
CA LEU A 546 14.55 -23.49 -9.52
C LEU A 546 14.23 -24.98 -9.64
N SER A 547 15.21 -25.75 -10.10
CA SER A 547 15.14 -27.21 -10.11
C SER A 547 16.51 -27.85 -9.87
N ILE A 548 16.53 -28.97 -9.11
CA ILE A 548 17.74 -29.76 -8.90
C ILE A 548 17.95 -30.66 -10.13
N VAL A 549 18.94 -30.32 -10.95
CA VAL A 549 19.30 -31.09 -12.16
C VAL A 549 19.98 -32.39 -11.77
N SER A 550 21.06 -32.29 -10.99
CA SER A 550 21.84 -33.44 -10.59
C SER A 550 22.39 -33.30 -9.17
N VAL A 551 22.53 -34.44 -8.49
CA VAL A 551 23.27 -34.53 -7.22
C VAL A 551 24.19 -35.74 -7.32
N THR A 552 25.51 -35.50 -7.15
CA THR A 552 26.53 -36.54 -7.29
C THR A 552 27.36 -36.59 -5.99
N PRO A 553 27.07 -37.54 -5.07
CA PRO A 553 27.90 -37.77 -3.90
C PRO A 553 29.15 -38.60 -4.28
N SER A 554 30.32 -38.18 -3.83
CA SER A 554 31.59 -38.88 -3.99
C SER A 554 32.26 -39.05 -2.65
N GLN A 555 32.66 -40.24 -2.30
CA GLN A 555 33.32 -40.52 -1.03
C GLN A 555 34.76 -39.96 -1.03
N LEU A 556 35.10 -39.25 0.02
CA LEU A 556 36.47 -38.76 0.28
C LEU A 556 37.16 -39.73 1.21
N THR A 557 38.29 -40.27 0.73
CA THR A 557 39.18 -41.11 1.56
C THR A 557 39.94 -40.25 2.57
N SER A 558 40.09 -40.75 3.81
CA SER A 558 40.90 -40.08 4.83
C SER A 558 42.32 -39.90 4.35
N ARG A 559 42.83 -38.67 4.44
CA ARG A 559 44.25 -38.32 4.21
C ARG A 559 44.76 -37.53 5.42
N THR A 560 46.08 -37.48 5.59
CA THR A 560 46.73 -36.73 6.69
C THR A 560 46.21 -35.29 6.72
N GLY A 561 45.46 -34.93 7.79
CA GLY A 561 44.85 -33.59 7.97
C GLY A 561 43.44 -33.39 7.40
N LEU A 562 42.83 -34.39 6.72
CA LEU A 562 41.44 -34.32 6.23
C LEU A 562 40.65 -35.55 6.73
N PRO A 563 39.55 -35.38 7.45
CA PRO A 563 38.69 -36.48 7.87
C PRO A 563 38.04 -37.17 6.66
N ALA A 564 37.68 -38.44 6.83
CA ALA A 564 36.82 -39.14 5.87
C ALA A 564 35.44 -38.46 5.79
N GLY A 565 34.87 -38.36 4.61
CA GLY A 565 33.60 -37.69 4.40
C GLY A 565 33.07 -37.87 2.98
N TRP A 566 32.25 -36.98 2.58
CA TRP A 566 31.66 -36.95 1.23
C TRP A 566 31.81 -35.57 0.59
N LEU A 567 32.07 -35.56 -0.72
CA LEU A 567 31.93 -34.39 -1.56
C LEU A 567 30.60 -34.52 -2.33
N VAL A 568 29.67 -33.65 -2.05
CA VAL A 568 28.36 -33.66 -2.72
C VAL A 568 28.35 -32.51 -3.73
N ALA A 569 28.38 -32.85 -5.02
CA ALA A 569 28.22 -31.89 -6.11
C ALA A 569 26.73 -31.76 -6.43
N VAL A 570 26.23 -30.53 -6.45
CA VAL A 570 24.81 -30.21 -6.72
C VAL A 570 24.76 -29.23 -7.89
N GLU A 571 23.99 -29.58 -8.92
CA GLU A 571 23.71 -28.73 -10.05
C GLU A 571 22.25 -28.28 -10.00
N ILE A 572 22.01 -26.97 -10.11
CA ILE A 572 20.69 -26.35 -10.01
C ILE A 572 20.48 -25.50 -11.26
N ARG A 573 19.29 -25.62 -11.84
CA ARG A 573 18.84 -24.81 -12.98
C ARG A 573 17.78 -23.81 -12.50
N ASN A 574 17.85 -22.62 -13.07
CA ASN A 574 16.84 -21.58 -12.93
C ASN A 574 16.20 -21.34 -14.30
N ASP A 575 14.96 -21.76 -14.47
CA ASP A 575 14.17 -21.55 -15.67
C ASP A 575 13.43 -20.20 -15.66
N GLY A 576 13.40 -19.51 -14.51
CA GLY A 576 12.91 -18.14 -14.38
C GLY A 576 13.92 -17.09 -14.86
N PHE A 577 13.52 -15.81 -14.87
CA PHE A 577 14.37 -14.72 -15.36
C PHE A 577 15.11 -13.98 -14.24
N ALA A 578 14.56 -13.92 -13.01
CA ALA A 578 15.24 -13.31 -11.88
C ALA A 578 16.36 -14.22 -11.37
N ALA A 579 17.54 -13.65 -11.10
CA ALA A 579 18.60 -14.36 -10.45
C ALA A 579 18.23 -14.64 -8.97
N ALA A 580 18.61 -15.80 -8.45
CA ALA A 580 18.41 -16.20 -7.07
C ALA A 580 19.73 -16.54 -6.38
N GLU A 581 19.89 -16.11 -5.13
CA GLU A 581 20.96 -16.60 -4.26
C GLU A 581 20.34 -17.37 -3.10
N VAL A 582 20.43 -18.70 -3.15
CA VAL A 582 19.72 -19.61 -2.25
C VAL A 582 20.69 -20.44 -1.41
N PRO A 583 20.28 -20.90 -0.21
CA PRO A 583 21.02 -21.92 0.51
C PRO A 583 20.86 -23.29 -0.19
N VAL A 584 21.96 -24.00 -0.31
CA VAL A 584 22.05 -25.41 -0.70
C VAL A 584 22.55 -26.18 0.50
N THR A 585 21.69 -27.03 1.06
CA THR A 585 21.96 -27.74 2.31
C THR A 585 22.03 -29.25 2.06
N VAL A 586 23.13 -29.85 2.48
CA VAL A 586 23.29 -31.31 2.56
C VAL A 586 22.99 -31.73 3.99
N ARG A 587 22.12 -32.73 4.15
CA ARG A 587 21.69 -33.22 5.48
C ARG A 587 21.90 -34.71 5.65
N SER A 588 22.11 -35.09 6.93
CA SER A 588 21.93 -36.43 7.45
C SER A 588 20.98 -36.39 8.65
N THR A 589 20.81 -37.49 9.33
CA THR A 589 20.03 -37.54 10.58
C THR A 589 20.65 -36.75 11.74
N SER A 590 21.97 -36.45 11.68
CA SER A 590 22.72 -35.86 12.78
C SER A 590 23.54 -34.61 12.41
N ALA A 591 23.65 -34.28 11.12
CA ALA A 591 24.47 -33.16 10.65
C ALA A 591 23.85 -32.46 9.44
N SER A 592 24.16 -31.19 9.27
CA SER A 592 23.81 -30.41 8.08
C SER A 592 24.93 -29.43 7.73
N GLU A 593 25.22 -29.29 6.44
CA GLU A 593 26.17 -28.32 5.89
C GLU A 593 25.47 -27.51 4.81
N THR A 594 25.63 -26.19 4.87
CA THR A 594 24.95 -25.26 3.97
C THR A 594 25.95 -24.37 3.26
N GLN A 595 25.79 -24.21 1.97
CA GLN A 595 26.53 -23.25 1.15
C GLN A 595 25.55 -22.41 0.34
N ARG A 596 25.79 -21.10 0.24
CA ARG A 596 24.98 -20.23 -0.61
C ARG A 596 25.45 -20.31 -2.05
N LEU A 597 24.51 -20.38 -2.98
CA LEU A 597 24.77 -20.43 -4.41
C LEU A 597 23.90 -19.40 -5.14
N ARG A 598 24.54 -18.55 -5.94
CA ARG A 598 23.86 -17.65 -6.86
C ARG A 598 23.65 -18.33 -8.21
N ILE A 599 22.40 -18.35 -8.65
CA ILE A 599 21.96 -18.93 -9.93
C ILE A 599 21.37 -17.79 -10.76
N PRO A 600 22.03 -17.37 -11.87
CA PRO A 600 21.48 -16.36 -12.76
C PRO A 600 20.17 -16.84 -13.40
N GLY A 601 19.32 -15.89 -13.82
CA GLY A 601 18.11 -16.24 -14.58
C GLY A 601 18.44 -16.95 -15.88
N ARG A 602 17.60 -17.90 -16.29
CA ARG A 602 17.73 -18.73 -17.52
C ARG A 602 19.09 -19.46 -17.62
N SER A 603 19.61 -19.92 -16.48
CA SER A 603 20.95 -20.47 -16.37
C SER A 603 21.02 -21.62 -15.37
N SER A 604 22.13 -22.35 -15.38
CA SER A 604 22.47 -23.34 -14.37
C SER A 604 23.72 -22.90 -13.59
N ALA A 605 23.78 -23.31 -12.33
CA ALA A 605 24.95 -23.16 -11.48
C ALA A 605 25.18 -24.41 -10.63
N SER A 606 26.41 -24.64 -10.23
CA SER A 606 26.77 -25.81 -9.43
C SER A 606 27.61 -25.44 -8.21
N THR A 607 27.44 -26.20 -7.15
CA THR A 607 28.27 -26.10 -5.94
C THR A 607 28.78 -27.47 -5.50
N ARG A 608 29.81 -27.48 -4.64
CA ARG A 608 30.40 -28.68 -4.08
C ARG A 608 30.51 -28.52 -2.58
N ILE A 609 29.80 -29.33 -1.85
CA ILE A 609 29.73 -29.28 -0.38
C ILE A 609 30.49 -30.46 0.21
N VAL A 610 31.46 -30.16 1.07
CA VAL A 610 32.15 -31.21 1.85
C VAL A 610 31.30 -31.51 3.06
N PHE A 611 30.90 -32.79 3.23
CA PHE A 611 30.03 -33.24 4.28
C PHE A 611 30.72 -34.34 5.12
N ALA A 612 30.81 -34.11 6.43
CA ALA A 612 31.57 -35.00 7.33
C ALA A 612 30.84 -36.33 7.63
N GLY A 613 29.51 -36.40 7.46
CA GLY A 613 28.71 -37.59 7.69
C GLY A 613 28.29 -38.28 6.39
N THR A 614 27.46 -39.30 6.48
CA THR A 614 26.80 -39.93 5.33
C THR A 614 25.64 -39.05 4.89
N PRO A 615 25.69 -38.44 3.68
CA PRO A 615 24.64 -37.55 3.24
C PRO A 615 23.37 -38.34 2.88
N ALA A 616 22.21 -37.86 3.33
CA ALA A 616 20.91 -38.50 3.08
C ALA A 616 20.03 -37.67 2.14
N GLU A 617 20.16 -36.34 2.22
CA GLU A 617 19.27 -35.45 1.51
C GLU A 617 20.00 -34.16 1.09
N VAL A 618 19.59 -33.60 -0.05
CA VAL A 618 19.94 -32.25 -0.47
C VAL A 618 18.66 -31.42 -0.54
N GLN A 619 18.70 -30.24 0.08
CA GLN A 619 17.65 -29.23 0.00
C GLN A 619 18.21 -27.98 -0.67
N VAL A 620 17.45 -27.40 -1.60
CA VAL A 620 17.73 -26.13 -2.28
C VAL A 620 16.59 -25.16 -2.00
N ASN A 621 16.93 -23.94 -1.65
CA ASN A 621 16.06 -22.90 -1.11
C ASN A 621 15.39 -23.35 0.20
N ASP A 622 15.37 -22.49 1.18
CA ASP A 622 14.73 -22.75 2.48
C ASP A 622 13.33 -22.07 2.58
N GLY A 623 12.86 -21.50 1.48
CA GLY A 623 11.63 -20.71 1.41
C GLY A 623 11.85 -19.20 1.54
N GLY A 624 13.10 -18.77 1.70
CA GLY A 624 13.44 -17.34 1.80
C GLY A 624 13.51 -16.61 0.46
N VAL A 625 13.51 -17.34 -0.65
CA VAL A 625 13.41 -16.78 -2.01
C VAL A 625 12.09 -17.23 -2.63
N PRO A 626 11.19 -16.31 -2.99
CA PRO A 626 9.93 -16.66 -3.66
C PRO A 626 10.19 -17.21 -5.06
N GLU A 627 9.41 -18.21 -5.48
CA GLU A 627 9.50 -18.88 -6.77
C GLU A 627 8.11 -18.99 -7.42
N THR A 628 8.08 -19.26 -8.73
CA THR A 628 6.82 -19.40 -9.48
C THR A 628 5.99 -20.59 -9.05
N GLN A 629 6.61 -21.72 -8.69
CA GLN A 629 5.90 -22.96 -8.37
C GLN A 629 6.17 -23.48 -6.97
N SER A 630 7.42 -23.48 -6.52
CA SER A 630 7.84 -24.01 -5.24
C SER A 630 8.90 -23.12 -4.62
N THR A 631 8.93 -23.04 -3.29
CA THR A 631 9.95 -22.29 -2.54
C THR A 631 10.96 -23.21 -1.86
N THR A 632 10.88 -24.52 -2.04
CA THR A 632 11.83 -25.49 -1.51
C THR A 632 11.92 -26.70 -2.41
N HIS A 633 13.13 -27.16 -2.68
CA HIS A 633 13.39 -28.35 -3.50
C HIS A 633 14.23 -29.34 -2.73
N THR A 634 13.79 -30.60 -2.67
CA THR A 634 14.44 -31.63 -1.89
C THR A 634 14.72 -32.85 -2.75
N ARG A 635 15.92 -33.44 -2.64
CA ARG A 635 16.31 -34.68 -3.30
C ARG A 635 16.95 -35.64 -2.29
N GLN A 636 16.35 -36.82 -2.15
CA GLN A 636 16.92 -37.91 -1.37
C GLN A 636 18.12 -38.54 -2.11
N LEU A 637 19.15 -38.88 -1.37
CA LEU A 637 20.37 -39.48 -1.92
C LEU A 637 20.34 -40.99 -1.75
N LEU A 638 20.38 -41.69 -2.88
CA LEU A 638 20.61 -43.12 -2.90
C LEU A 638 22.11 -43.35 -3.01
N LEU A 639 22.73 -43.74 -1.93
CA LEU A 639 24.15 -44.06 -1.93
C LEU A 639 24.33 -45.51 -2.45
N PRO A 640 25.37 -45.79 -3.24
CA PRO A 640 25.66 -47.15 -3.64
C PRO A 640 25.90 -48.01 -2.39
N SER A 641 25.14 -49.08 -2.25
CA SER A 641 25.41 -50.11 -1.23
C SER A 641 26.74 -50.76 -1.53
N HIS A 642 27.67 -50.66 -0.61
CA HIS A 642 28.96 -51.36 -0.69
C HIS A 642 28.82 -52.85 -0.42
#